data_0a1e8116acffcd59c813b2ea547d879d
#
_entry.id   0a1e8116acffcd59c813b2ea547d879d
#
_cell.length_a   1.000
_cell.length_b   1.000
_cell.length_c   1.000
_cell.angle_alpha   90.00
_cell.angle_beta   90.00
_cell.angle_gamma   90.00
#
_symmetry.space_group_name_H-M   'P 1'
#
loop_
_entity.id
_entity.type
_entity.pdbx_description
1 polymer ?
#
loop_
_entity_poly.entity_id
_entity_poly.type
_entity_poly.pdbx_seq_one_letter_code
_entity_poly.pdbx_strand_id
1 'polypeptide(L)'
;MPHAGGNRRIFLFLCLLLLLLASSAVLAACKPKGDDIVLGAYLSLSGADATFGTDARDGIALAVEEINRGGGVRGKPVRMIYEDDKSLSQEASNKVRQLIDRDGALAIVGEVASSRSLAGGLICNTKKVPMVTPSSTAVDVTEGREYVFRTCFTDAQQGEVAARFVKEGLKKDRVAILFSAQDNYSSGLASTFKAAFTGLGGTITIEKGYQKGETKFTTYLEAIKASHADVIFAPVYYNDMVQIAPQAVQIGLSGSSFLGTDGWSSDDLLETVSAELDGAFFTDAYAPDVPWPNSAAFVKSFKAKYGRLPGAIAAQGYEGTKLIADAILRAPEITPEAIKTALAATKDFAGATGTLTIDAHHDATKPVVIVQLKDKGFHYFTELTARTTKPVPDTAAEADVDTTPLGQRLLGALVTGLAQGSMIALVALGYTMVYGVLKLINFAHSEVFMMGAYAGLFAITALLGSGHLSPILAALVGTALAMAAASLLGVTIERVAYRPLRKRGRGPLARVTPLVTALGVSVLLQNVAQLAFTASFRPYPRVIPVSATLRLGAVTVSGSSVLIFVTTIVVMALLELLVKRTWFGKAMRALSANEEAARLMGVHTSRVIAKTFALGSALAALGAVLYCLDQSQVYPTMGVTIGTRAFVAAVLGGIGSIGGAMLGGLLLGVLGELVKLTDFSGGVDVLVFVVLIGVLLVRPAGLLGSARAEKV
;
A
#
# COMPACT_ATOMS: atom_id res chain seq x y z
N MET A 1 -34.89 -40.57 24.49
CA MET A 1 -34.12 -40.75 23.23
C MET A 1 -35.11 -40.69 22.08
N PRO A 2 -35.03 -39.74 21.18
CA PRO A 2 -34.31 -39.76 19.92
C PRO A 2 -33.86 -38.33 19.53
N HIS A 3 -32.66 -38.16 18.92
CA HIS A 3 -32.25 -37.05 17.99
C HIS A 3 -30.73 -37.02 17.72
N ALA A 4 -30.09 -38.20 17.61
CA ALA A 4 -28.68 -38.30 17.25
C ALA A 4 -28.44 -38.59 15.74
N GLY A 5 -29.48 -38.80 14.93
CA GLY A 5 -29.35 -39.25 13.54
C GLY A 5 -29.18 -38.13 12.49
N GLY A 6 -29.66 -36.91 12.74
CA GLY A 6 -29.67 -35.82 11.77
C GLY A 6 -28.28 -35.22 11.49
N ASN A 7 -27.48 -35.00 12.53
CA ASN A 7 -26.18 -34.37 12.41
C ASN A 7 -25.11 -35.25 11.71
N ARG A 8 -25.24 -36.57 11.82
CA ARG A 8 -24.33 -37.54 11.18
C ARG A 8 -24.52 -37.59 9.66
N ARG A 9 -25.76 -37.42 9.19
CA ARG A 9 -26.08 -37.37 7.74
C ARG A 9 -25.64 -36.07 7.12
N ILE A 10 -25.78 -34.94 7.80
CA ILE A 10 -25.28 -33.61 7.32
C ILE A 10 -23.75 -33.60 7.30
N PHE A 11 -23.09 -34.17 8.29
CA PHE A 11 -21.61 -34.28 8.30
C PHE A 11 -21.10 -35.18 7.20
N LEU A 12 -21.71 -36.35 6.95
CA LEU A 12 -21.37 -37.23 5.84
C LEU A 12 -21.63 -36.58 4.48
N PHE A 13 -22.73 -35.83 4.33
CA PHE A 13 -23.02 -35.10 3.09
C PHE A 13 -22.00 -33.98 2.83
N LEU A 14 -21.57 -33.22 3.85
CA LEU A 14 -20.50 -32.23 3.75
C LEU A 14 -19.14 -32.86 3.44
N CYS A 15 -18.80 -33.99 4.04
CA CYS A 15 -17.57 -34.72 3.71
C CYS A 15 -17.61 -35.29 2.28
N LEU A 16 -18.75 -35.78 1.82
CA LEU A 16 -18.92 -36.27 0.44
C LEU A 16 -18.86 -35.11 -0.57
N LEU A 17 -19.44 -33.96 -0.25
CA LEU A 17 -19.37 -32.75 -1.06
C LEU A 17 -17.93 -32.20 -1.15
N LEU A 18 -17.19 -32.21 -0.04
CA LEU A 18 -15.77 -31.85 -0.01
C LEU A 18 -14.91 -32.85 -0.78
N LEU A 19 -15.20 -34.14 -0.72
CA LEU A 19 -14.53 -35.17 -1.53
C LEU A 19 -14.86 -35.05 -3.02
N LEU A 20 -16.09 -34.72 -3.38
CA LEU A 20 -16.50 -34.46 -4.76
C LEU A 20 -15.87 -33.15 -5.31
N LEU A 21 -15.78 -32.10 -4.48
CA LEU A 21 -15.06 -30.85 -4.83
C LEU A 21 -13.55 -31.09 -4.95
N ALA A 22 -12.96 -31.91 -4.09
CA ALA A 22 -11.55 -32.29 -4.16
C ALA A 22 -11.27 -33.18 -5.39
N SER A 23 -12.15 -34.13 -5.73
CA SER A 23 -12.00 -34.96 -6.93
C SER A 23 -12.22 -34.19 -8.23
N SER A 24 -13.13 -33.20 -8.26
CA SER A 24 -13.28 -32.30 -9.41
C SER A 24 -12.08 -31.37 -9.58
N ALA A 25 -11.45 -30.93 -8.50
CA ALA A 25 -10.20 -30.16 -8.55
C ALA A 25 -9.01 -31.01 -9.05
N VAL A 26 -8.93 -32.28 -8.68
CA VAL A 26 -7.90 -33.22 -9.17
C VAL A 26 -8.12 -33.57 -10.65
N LEU A 27 -9.37 -33.73 -11.11
CA LEU A 27 -9.69 -33.97 -12.52
C LEU A 27 -9.48 -32.71 -13.41
N ALA A 28 -9.60 -31.50 -12.85
CA ALA A 28 -9.26 -30.26 -13.54
C ALA A 28 -7.73 -30.07 -13.69
N ALA A 29 -6.92 -30.69 -12.84
CA ALA A 29 -5.46 -30.63 -12.90
C ALA A 29 -4.83 -31.54 -13.96
N CYS A 30 -5.57 -32.48 -14.54
CA CYS A 30 -5.14 -33.34 -15.63
C CYS A 30 -5.65 -32.87 -17.00
N LYS A 31 -5.43 -31.58 -17.37
CA LYS A 31 -5.52 -31.19 -18.79
C LYS A 31 -4.28 -31.72 -19.51
N PRO A 32 -4.43 -32.33 -20.71
CA PRO A 32 -3.27 -32.70 -21.52
C PRO A 32 -2.43 -31.43 -21.75
N LYS A 33 -1.09 -31.51 -21.59
CA LYS A 33 -0.17 -30.45 -21.99
C LYS A 33 -0.41 -30.19 -23.48
N GLY A 34 -1.08 -29.08 -23.80
CA GLY A 34 -1.14 -28.58 -25.16
C GLY A 34 0.28 -28.26 -25.64
N ASP A 35 0.46 -28.17 -26.93
CA ASP A 35 1.75 -27.81 -27.57
C ASP A 35 2.11 -26.32 -27.37
N ASP A 36 1.47 -25.65 -26.40
CA ASP A 36 1.59 -24.24 -26.09
C ASP A 36 2.95 -23.89 -25.47
N ILE A 37 3.48 -22.75 -25.84
CA ILE A 37 4.61 -22.12 -25.15
C ILE A 37 4.08 -21.46 -23.87
N VAL A 38 4.43 -22.06 -22.72
CA VAL A 38 3.98 -21.53 -21.42
C VAL A 38 4.96 -20.47 -20.94
N LEU A 39 4.45 -19.27 -20.72
CA LEU A 39 5.14 -18.18 -20.06
C LEU A 39 4.46 -17.85 -18.74
N GLY A 40 5.22 -17.40 -17.76
CA GLY A 40 4.70 -16.94 -16.48
C GLY A 40 4.78 -15.43 -16.33
N ALA A 41 3.83 -14.84 -15.63
CA ALA A 41 3.93 -13.47 -15.15
C ALA A 41 3.58 -13.44 -13.65
N TYR A 42 4.45 -12.86 -12.82
CA TYR A 42 4.14 -12.54 -11.44
C TYR A 42 4.14 -11.04 -11.27
N LEU A 43 3.07 -10.51 -10.70
CA LEU A 43 2.77 -9.09 -10.66
C LEU A 43 2.02 -8.77 -9.38
N SER A 44 2.12 -7.55 -8.92
CA SER A 44 1.28 -7.03 -7.83
C SER A 44 -0.14 -6.78 -8.33
N LEU A 45 -0.95 -7.83 -8.48
CA LEU A 45 -2.36 -7.68 -8.89
C LEU A 45 -3.25 -7.27 -7.71
N SER A 46 -2.72 -7.32 -6.50
CA SER A 46 -3.32 -6.80 -5.27
C SER A 46 -2.26 -6.20 -4.35
N GLY A 47 -2.69 -5.44 -3.33
CA GLY A 47 -1.78 -4.77 -2.39
C GLY A 47 -1.52 -3.32 -2.75
N ALA A 48 -0.41 -2.77 -2.23
CA ALA A 48 -0.11 -1.34 -2.31
C ALA A 48 0.16 -0.85 -3.75
N ASP A 49 0.76 -1.71 -4.58
CA ASP A 49 1.22 -1.36 -5.92
C ASP A 49 0.34 -2.01 -7.02
N ALA A 50 -0.94 -2.29 -6.69
CA ALA A 50 -1.85 -3.05 -7.57
C ALA A 50 -2.10 -2.36 -8.92
N THR A 51 -2.06 -1.05 -8.99
CA THR A 51 -2.23 -0.30 -10.24
C THR A 51 -1.10 -0.61 -11.21
N PHE A 52 0.14 -0.67 -10.74
CA PHE A 52 1.29 -1.06 -11.56
C PHE A 52 1.15 -2.49 -12.11
N GLY A 53 0.79 -3.45 -11.25
CA GLY A 53 0.61 -4.83 -11.67
C GLY A 53 -0.53 -5.00 -12.68
N THR A 54 -1.60 -4.24 -12.51
CA THR A 54 -2.75 -4.25 -13.43
C THR A 54 -2.38 -3.66 -14.79
N ASP A 55 -1.64 -2.56 -14.82
CA ASP A 55 -1.16 -1.94 -16.05
C ASP A 55 -0.18 -2.85 -16.80
N ALA A 56 0.79 -3.44 -16.09
CA ALA A 56 1.71 -4.42 -16.68
C ALA A 56 0.95 -5.60 -17.28
N ARG A 57 -0.03 -6.17 -16.55
CA ARG A 57 -0.89 -7.26 -17.02
C ARG A 57 -1.61 -6.90 -18.32
N ASP A 58 -2.17 -5.70 -18.41
CA ASP A 58 -2.91 -5.25 -19.59
C ASP A 58 -1.98 -5.15 -20.81
N GLY A 59 -0.76 -4.63 -20.63
CA GLY A 59 0.26 -4.61 -21.67
C GLY A 59 0.70 -6.01 -22.11
N ILE A 60 1.00 -6.89 -21.16
CA ILE A 60 1.37 -8.30 -21.38
C ILE A 60 0.24 -9.03 -22.14
N ALA A 61 -1.01 -8.85 -21.72
CA ALA A 61 -2.17 -9.51 -22.33
C ALA A 61 -2.41 -9.03 -23.77
N LEU A 62 -2.15 -7.76 -24.08
CA LEU A 62 -2.20 -7.26 -25.45
C LEU A 62 -1.09 -7.88 -26.31
N ALA A 63 0.14 -7.95 -25.79
CA ALA A 63 1.26 -8.57 -26.50
C ALA A 63 0.99 -10.04 -26.84
N VAL A 64 0.52 -10.83 -25.87
CA VAL A 64 0.18 -12.24 -26.06
C VAL A 64 -0.93 -12.41 -27.10
N GLU A 65 -1.96 -11.58 -27.05
CA GLU A 65 -3.05 -11.61 -28.03
C GLU A 65 -2.54 -11.32 -29.45
N GLU A 66 -1.69 -10.31 -29.63
CA GLU A 66 -1.13 -9.98 -30.95
C GLU A 66 -0.19 -11.09 -31.44
N ILE A 67 0.65 -11.66 -30.58
CA ILE A 67 1.53 -12.78 -30.92
C ILE A 67 0.69 -13.96 -31.42
N ASN A 68 -0.36 -14.32 -30.70
CA ASN A 68 -1.22 -15.45 -31.04
C ASN A 68 -2.07 -15.18 -32.30
N ARG A 69 -2.52 -13.95 -32.50
CA ARG A 69 -3.21 -13.54 -33.74
C ARG A 69 -2.28 -13.64 -34.96
N GLY A 70 -0.98 -13.40 -34.76
CA GLY A 70 0.07 -13.58 -35.77
C GLY A 70 0.48 -15.03 -36.03
N GLY A 71 -0.18 -16.03 -35.43
CA GLY A 71 0.15 -17.46 -35.59
C GLY A 71 1.04 -18.02 -34.47
N GLY A 72 1.23 -17.29 -33.38
CA GLY A 72 2.06 -17.69 -32.23
C GLY A 72 3.55 -17.55 -32.48
N VAL A 73 4.37 -18.21 -31.66
CA VAL A 73 5.82 -18.25 -31.80
C VAL A 73 6.24 -19.61 -32.37
N ARG A 74 6.88 -19.62 -33.50
CA ARG A 74 7.22 -20.87 -34.23
C ARG A 74 6.00 -21.76 -34.51
N GLY A 75 4.85 -21.14 -34.80
CA GLY A 75 3.59 -21.86 -35.05
C GLY A 75 2.90 -22.42 -33.81
N LYS A 76 3.41 -22.13 -32.61
CA LYS A 76 2.83 -22.56 -31.35
C LYS A 76 2.20 -21.37 -30.62
N PRO A 77 0.98 -21.52 -30.06
CA PRO A 77 0.36 -20.45 -29.28
C PRO A 77 1.13 -20.22 -27.98
N VAL A 78 1.17 -18.93 -27.56
CA VAL A 78 1.71 -18.52 -26.26
C VAL A 78 0.59 -18.50 -25.24
N ARG A 79 0.80 -19.18 -24.11
CA ARG A 79 -0.10 -19.17 -22.96
C ARG A 79 0.58 -18.51 -21.78
N MET A 80 0.07 -17.35 -21.36
CA MET A 80 0.55 -16.63 -20.19
C MET A 80 -0.22 -17.06 -18.94
N ILE A 81 0.51 -17.40 -17.87
CA ILE A 81 -0.05 -17.68 -16.55
C ILE A 81 0.30 -16.53 -15.63
N TYR A 82 -0.74 -15.91 -15.01
CA TYR A 82 -0.58 -14.78 -14.12
C TYR A 82 -0.70 -15.22 -12.66
N GLU A 83 0.22 -14.76 -11.83
CA GLU A 83 0.21 -14.97 -10.38
C GLU A 83 0.31 -13.63 -9.65
N ASP A 84 -0.45 -13.49 -8.56
CA ASP A 84 -0.49 -12.30 -7.73
C ASP A 84 0.49 -12.42 -6.56
N ASP A 85 1.48 -11.54 -6.49
CA ASP A 85 2.44 -11.47 -5.38
C ASP A 85 1.98 -10.57 -4.21
N LYS A 86 0.82 -9.94 -4.34
CA LYS A 86 0.19 -9.11 -3.30
C LYS A 86 1.06 -7.95 -2.82
N SER A 87 1.93 -7.44 -3.68
CA SER A 87 2.94 -6.43 -3.35
C SER A 87 3.90 -6.84 -2.22
N LEU A 88 4.18 -8.15 -2.09
CA LEU A 88 5.03 -8.72 -1.03
C LEU A 88 6.18 -9.54 -1.64
N SER A 89 7.42 -9.22 -1.26
CA SER A 89 8.62 -9.92 -1.79
C SER A 89 8.62 -11.43 -1.47
N GLN A 90 8.09 -11.84 -0.31
CA GLN A 90 7.98 -13.26 0.04
C GLN A 90 7.00 -14.00 -0.88
N GLU A 91 5.85 -13.37 -1.21
CA GLU A 91 4.89 -13.95 -2.16
C GLU A 91 5.46 -13.98 -3.57
N ALA A 92 6.20 -12.95 -4.00
CA ALA A 92 6.89 -12.95 -5.29
C ALA A 92 7.78 -14.20 -5.46
N SER A 93 8.60 -14.52 -4.45
CA SER A 93 9.42 -15.75 -4.46
C SER A 93 8.58 -17.03 -4.55
N ASN A 94 7.45 -17.09 -3.82
CA ASN A 94 6.55 -18.26 -3.83
C ASN A 94 5.88 -18.44 -5.19
N LYS A 95 5.42 -17.33 -5.79
CA LYS A 95 4.71 -17.34 -7.07
C LYS A 95 5.62 -17.69 -8.24
N VAL A 96 6.85 -17.22 -8.23
CA VAL A 96 7.86 -17.61 -9.22
C VAL A 96 8.15 -19.11 -9.14
N ARG A 97 8.34 -19.67 -7.93
CA ARG A 97 8.50 -21.13 -7.78
C ARG A 97 7.30 -21.89 -8.33
N GLN A 98 6.09 -21.42 -8.06
CA GLN A 98 4.85 -22.03 -8.55
C GLN A 98 4.79 -22.03 -10.09
N LEU A 99 5.06 -20.89 -10.73
CA LEU A 99 5.10 -20.75 -12.18
C LEU A 99 6.12 -21.71 -12.83
N ILE A 100 7.29 -21.88 -12.21
CA ILE A 100 8.36 -22.75 -12.75
C ILE A 100 8.07 -24.21 -12.45
N ASP A 101 7.87 -24.59 -11.19
CA ASP A 101 7.85 -25.98 -10.74
C ASP A 101 6.50 -26.67 -11.02
N ARG A 102 5.38 -25.95 -10.89
CA ARG A 102 4.04 -26.50 -11.12
C ARG A 102 3.56 -26.30 -12.55
N ASP A 103 3.75 -25.09 -13.07
CA ASP A 103 3.12 -24.67 -14.33
C ASP A 103 4.04 -24.84 -15.54
N GLY A 104 5.34 -25.05 -15.31
CA GLY A 104 6.33 -25.32 -16.34
C GLY A 104 6.64 -24.13 -17.24
N ALA A 105 6.62 -22.91 -16.70
CA ALA A 105 6.93 -21.71 -17.44
C ALA A 105 8.38 -21.73 -17.96
N LEU A 106 8.56 -21.48 -19.25
CA LEU A 106 9.87 -21.46 -19.95
C LEU A 106 10.61 -20.14 -19.77
N ALA A 107 9.88 -19.06 -19.55
CA ALA A 107 10.39 -17.73 -19.21
C ALA A 107 9.35 -16.97 -18.37
N ILE A 108 9.82 -15.97 -17.63
CA ILE A 108 9.02 -15.19 -16.70
C ILE A 108 9.05 -13.70 -17.10
N VAL A 109 7.89 -13.05 -17.09
CA VAL A 109 7.75 -11.59 -17.11
C VAL A 109 7.40 -11.09 -15.72
N GLY A 110 8.07 -10.08 -15.23
CA GLY A 110 7.81 -9.49 -13.92
C GLY A 110 9.07 -9.30 -13.10
N GLU A 111 9.04 -8.64 -12.01
CA GLU A 111 7.98 -7.82 -11.44
C GLU A 111 8.25 -6.35 -11.78
N VAL A 112 7.32 -5.47 -11.47
CA VAL A 112 7.47 -4.02 -11.75
C VAL A 112 8.36 -3.36 -10.70
N ALA A 113 8.18 -3.67 -9.41
CA ALA A 113 8.95 -3.07 -8.34
C ALA A 113 10.22 -3.85 -8.01
N SER A 114 11.31 -3.13 -7.80
CA SER A 114 12.67 -3.69 -7.66
C SER A 114 12.80 -4.68 -6.49
N SER A 115 12.22 -4.41 -5.33
CA SER A 115 12.29 -5.31 -4.16
C SER A 115 11.66 -6.69 -4.41
N ARG A 116 10.63 -6.77 -5.24
CA ARG A 116 9.97 -8.02 -5.62
C ARG A 116 10.68 -8.71 -6.77
N SER A 117 11.23 -7.93 -7.71
CA SER A 117 12.10 -8.46 -8.77
C SER A 117 13.37 -9.08 -8.22
N LEU A 118 13.98 -8.50 -7.18
CA LEU A 118 15.09 -9.09 -6.45
C LEU A 118 14.72 -10.46 -5.88
N ALA A 119 13.57 -10.57 -5.23
CA ALA A 119 13.09 -11.80 -4.61
C ALA A 119 12.73 -12.89 -5.64
N GLY A 120 12.01 -12.53 -6.71
CA GLY A 120 11.64 -13.44 -7.80
C GLY A 120 12.83 -13.81 -8.67
N GLY A 121 13.69 -12.84 -9.00
CA GLY A 121 14.89 -13.03 -9.82
C GLY A 121 15.90 -13.97 -9.19
N LEU A 122 16.03 -14.00 -7.86
CA LEU A 122 16.85 -14.99 -7.16
C LEU A 122 16.37 -16.42 -7.45
N ILE A 123 15.06 -16.63 -7.49
CA ILE A 123 14.47 -17.94 -7.80
C ILE A 123 14.69 -18.30 -9.27
N CYS A 124 14.42 -17.35 -10.19
CA CYS A 124 14.64 -17.54 -11.62
C CYS A 124 16.10 -17.89 -11.92
N ASN A 125 17.05 -17.17 -11.34
CA ASN A 125 18.48 -17.43 -11.49
C ASN A 125 18.88 -18.81 -10.94
N THR A 126 18.38 -19.19 -9.76
CA THR A 126 18.66 -20.48 -9.13
C THR A 126 18.05 -21.64 -9.94
N LYS A 127 16.86 -21.46 -10.50
CA LYS A 127 16.15 -22.48 -11.31
C LYS A 127 16.55 -22.47 -12.78
N LYS A 128 17.43 -21.56 -13.20
CA LYS A 128 17.88 -21.37 -14.58
C LYS A 128 16.74 -21.16 -15.57
N VAL A 129 15.76 -20.34 -15.18
CA VAL A 129 14.65 -19.89 -16.03
C VAL A 129 14.78 -18.40 -16.27
N PRO A 130 14.84 -17.93 -17.54
CA PRO A 130 15.04 -16.52 -17.81
C PRO A 130 13.84 -15.70 -17.35
N MET A 131 14.15 -14.54 -16.77
CA MET A 131 13.19 -13.54 -16.32
C MET A 131 13.49 -12.22 -16.99
N VAL A 132 12.46 -11.54 -17.47
CA VAL A 132 12.53 -10.16 -17.94
C VAL A 132 11.66 -9.29 -17.05
N THR A 133 12.29 -8.40 -16.27
CA THR A 133 11.53 -7.38 -15.57
C THR A 133 11.21 -6.22 -16.51
N PRO A 134 9.94 -5.78 -16.57
CA PRO A 134 9.56 -4.67 -17.44
C PRO A 134 10.05 -3.32 -16.91
N SER A 135 10.07 -3.11 -15.57
CA SER A 135 10.22 -1.77 -15.00
C SER A 135 11.12 -1.67 -13.76
N SER A 136 11.68 -2.77 -13.25
CA SER A 136 12.54 -2.70 -12.06
C SER A 136 13.91 -2.11 -12.38
N THR A 137 14.20 -0.95 -11.83
CA THR A 137 15.35 -0.11 -12.17
C THR A 137 16.55 -0.28 -11.24
N ALA A 138 16.38 -0.82 -10.02
CA ALA A 138 17.49 -1.01 -9.08
C ALA A 138 18.61 -1.86 -9.69
N VAL A 139 19.85 -1.40 -9.58
CA VAL A 139 21.03 -1.99 -10.24
C VAL A 139 21.21 -3.45 -9.86
N ASP A 140 21.00 -3.79 -8.60
CA ASP A 140 21.19 -5.13 -8.04
C ASP A 140 20.13 -6.17 -8.52
N VAL A 141 19.12 -5.76 -9.29
CA VAL A 141 18.12 -6.69 -9.86
C VAL A 141 18.74 -7.65 -10.87
N THR A 142 19.62 -7.17 -11.73
CA THR A 142 20.33 -7.96 -12.76
C THR A 142 21.76 -8.33 -12.36
N GLU A 143 22.39 -7.53 -11.50
CA GLU A 143 23.78 -7.70 -11.12
C GLU A 143 24.07 -9.11 -10.56
N GLY A 144 25.04 -9.80 -11.15
CA GLY A 144 25.42 -11.16 -10.78
C GLY A 144 24.37 -12.24 -11.06
N ARG A 145 23.35 -11.97 -11.89
CA ARG A 145 22.28 -12.92 -12.23
C ARG A 145 22.20 -13.17 -13.72
N GLU A 146 22.71 -14.34 -14.14
CA GLU A 146 22.78 -14.73 -15.56
C GLU A 146 21.41 -14.92 -16.23
N TYR A 147 20.33 -15.16 -15.45
CA TYR A 147 18.99 -15.44 -15.97
C TYR A 147 18.01 -14.30 -15.76
N VAL A 148 18.48 -13.12 -15.32
CA VAL A 148 17.61 -11.98 -15.08
C VAL A 148 17.99 -10.83 -16.02
N PHE A 149 17.00 -10.29 -16.72
CA PHE A 149 17.11 -9.22 -17.72
C PHE A 149 16.12 -8.12 -17.40
N ARG A 150 16.33 -6.93 -17.95
CA ARG A 150 15.37 -5.82 -17.88
C ARG A 150 15.17 -5.15 -19.24
N THR A 151 13.97 -4.57 -19.44
CA THR A 151 13.67 -3.71 -20.59
C THR A 151 13.70 -2.22 -20.26
N CYS A 152 13.78 -1.85 -18.99
CA CYS A 152 13.96 -0.46 -18.53
C CYS A 152 15.44 -0.10 -18.36
N PHE A 153 15.69 1.18 -18.15
CA PHE A 153 16.98 1.70 -17.71
C PHE A 153 17.27 1.33 -16.24
N THR A 154 18.48 1.59 -15.77
CA THR A 154 18.86 1.42 -14.36
C THR A 154 18.68 2.70 -13.55
N ASP A 155 18.62 2.59 -12.21
CA ASP A 155 18.67 3.74 -11.29
C ASP A 155 19.89 4.62 -11.51
N ALA A 156 21.03 4.02 -11.89
CA ALA A 156 22.24 4.77 -12.21
C ALA A 156 22.05 5.68 -13.43
N GLN A 157 21.42 5.16 -14.49
CA GLN A 157 21.10 5.93 -15.69
C GLN A 157 20.03 6.99 -15.40
N GLN A 158 18.97 6.62 -14.68
CA GLN A 158 17.86 7.52 -14.34
C GLN A 158 18.31 8.64 -13.41
N GLY A 159 19.09 8.33 -12.37
CA GLY A 159 19.60 9.31 -11.41
C GLY A 159 20.56 10.32 -12.07
N GLU A 160 21.43 9.86 -13.00
CA GLU A 160 22.30 10.74 -13.78
C GLU A 160 21.50 11.68 -14.67
N VAL A 161 20.51 11.15 -15.40
CA VAL A 161 19.65 11.95 -16.29
C VAL A 161 18.83 12.95 -15.48
N ALA A 162 18.25 12.54 -14.35
CA ALA A 162 17.49 13.43 -13.46
C ALA A 162 18.39 14.58 -12.94
N ALA A 163 19.62 14.25 -12.50
CA ALA A 163 20.59 15.25 -12.03
C ALA A 163 20.97 16.27 -13.12
N ARG A 164 21.22 15.78 -14.34
CA ARG A 164 21.50 16.66 -15.50
C ARG A 164 20.29 17.50 -15.87
N PHE A 165 19.11 16.94 -15.86
CA PHE A 165 17.90 17.69 -16.14
C PHE A 165 17.71 18.84 -15.14
N VAL A 166 17.96 18.62 -13.83
CA VAL A 166 17.94 19.71 -12.85
C VAL A 166 19.02 20.76 -13.14
N LYS A 167 20.26 20.32 -13.36
CA LYS A 167 21.41 21.24 -13.50
C LYS A 167 21.42 21.96 -14.83
N GLU A 168 21.29 21.22 -15.95
CA GLU A 168 21.42 21.72 -17.30
C GLU A 168 20.09 22.22 -17.89
N GLY A 169 19.00 21.50 -17.61
CA GLY A 169 17.64 21.79 -18.12
C GLY A 169 16.91 22.86 -17.31
N LEU A 170 16.72 22.63 -16.02
CA LEU A 170 16.03 23.56 -15.11
C LEU A 170 16.95 24.68 -14.62
N LYS A 171 18.28 24.54 -14.75
CA LYS A 171 19.29 25.50 -14.27
C LYS A 171 19.18 25.79 -12.77
N LYS A 172 19.02 24.72 -11.98
CA LYS A 172 18.87 24.76 -10.52
C LYS A 172 20.08 24.13 -9.84
N ASP A 173 20.47 24.70 -8.70
CA ASP A 173 21.69 24.34 -7.99
C ASP A 173 21.45 23.72 -6.60
N ARG A 174 20.25 23.85 -6.04
CA ARG A 174 19.92 23.43 -4.67
C ARG A 174 18.77 22.43 -4.71
N VAL A 175 19.00 21.20 -4.25
CA VAL A 175 18.02 20.12 -4.25
C VAL A 175 17.83 19.56 -2.84
N ALA A 176 16.59 19.35 -2.43
CA ALA A 176 16.23 18.50 -1.30
C ALA A 176 15.86 17.10 -1.80
N ILE A 177 16.18 16.05 -1.06
CA ILE A 177 15.81 14.68 -1.39
C ILE A 177 14.84 14.14 -0.33
N LEU A 178 13.71 13.55 -0.79
CA LEU A 178 12.73 12.87 0.06
C LEU A 178 12.50 11.46 -0.49
N PHE A 179 12.82 10.41 0.26
CA PHE A 179 12.81 9.04 -0.24
C PHE A 179 12.34 8.02 0.80
N SER A 180 11.91 6.85 0.35
CA SER A 180 11.56 5.72 1.21
C SER A 180 12.81 4.93 1.58
N ALA A 181 13.23 4.98 2.85
CA ALA A 181 14.49 4.42 3.32
C ALA A 181 14.55 2.87 3.28
N GLN A 182 13.39 2.20 3.25
CA GLN A 182 13.28 0.74 3.28
C GLN A 182 12.98 0.13 1.89
N ASP A 183 12.87 0.95 0.87
CA ASP A 183 12.61 0.50 -0.48
C ASP A 183 13.90 0.60 -1.33
N ASN A 184 14.29 -0.53 -1.94
CA ASN A 184 15.54 -0.61 -2.72
C ASN A 184 15.57 0.35 -3.91
N TYR A 185 14.42 0.53 -4.59
CA TYR A 185 14.28 1.48 -5.69
C TYR A 185 14.48 2.92 -5.19
N SER A 186 13.69 3.33 -4.18
CA SER A 186 13.68 4.71 -3.70
C SER A 186 15.03 5.14 -3.11
N SER A 187 15.64 4.29 -2.27
CA SER A 187 16.93 4.56 -1.64
C SER A 187 18.10 4.51 -2.62
N GLY A 188 18.10 3.52 -3.53
CA GLY A 188 19.12 3.40 -4.58
C GLY A 188 19.13 4.61 -5.50
N LEU A 189 17.95 5.03 -5.95
CA LEU A 189 17.81 6.17 -6.85
C LEU A 189 18.13 7.50 -6.17
N ALA A 190 17.79 7.67 -4.89
CA ALA A 190 18.22 8.83 -4.11
C ALA A 190 19.75 8.93 -4.03
N SER A 191 20.43 7.82 -3.78
CA SER A 191 21.90 7.73 -3.74
C SER A 191 22.54 8.07 -5.10
N THR A 192 22.06 7.46 -6.19
CA THR A 192 22.60 7.69 -7.55
C THR A 192 22.39 9.13 -8.01
N PHE A 193 21.20 9.70 -7.75
CA PHE A 193 20.92 11.11 -8.04
C PHE A 193 21.87 12.03 -7.26
N LYS A 194 21.99 11.83 -5.94
CA LYS A 194 22.86 12.62 -5.05
C LYS A 194 24.29 12.64 -5.58
N ALA A 195 24.85 11.46 -5.87
CA ALA A 195 26.20 11.33 -6.37
C ALA A 195 26.39 12.03 -7.73
N ALA A 196 25.46 11.87 -8.67
CA ALA A 196 25.51 12.53 -9.97
C ALA A 196 25.36 14.04 -9.85
N PHE A 197 24.39 14.52 -9.04
CA PHE A 197 24.11 15.95 -8.90
C PHE A 197 25.25 16.70 -8.21
N THR A 198 25.85 16.13 -7.17
CA THR A 198 27.04 16.70 -6.52
C THR A 198 28.26 16.66 -7.45
N GLY A 199 28.43 15.61 -8.25
CA GLY A 199 29.46 15.53 -9.29
C GLY A 199 29.34 16.61 -10.37
N LEU A 200 28.13 17.12 -10.62
CA LEU A 200 27.87 18.25 -11.53
C LEU A 200 28.00 19.62 -10.83
N GLY A 201 28.45 19.66 -9.57
CA GLY A 201 28.58 20.90 -8.78
C GLY A 201 27.24 21.41 -8.23
N GLY A 202 26.24 20.55 -8.10
CA GLY A 202 25.00 20.85 -7.40
C GLY A 202 25.12 20.63 -5.88
N THR A 203 24.22 21.22 -5.11
CA THR A 203 24.18 21.14 -3.63
C THR A 203 22.94 20.41 -3.17
N ILE A 204 23.09 19.33 -2.40
CA ILE A 204 21.99 18.72 -1.68
C ILE A 204 21.78 19.48 -0.37
N THR A 205 20.65 20.18 -0.26
CA THR A 205 20.37 21.05 0.90
C THR A 205 19.92 20.25 2.12
N ILE A 206 19.18 19.17 1.89
CA ILE A 206 18.72 18.25 2.92
C ILE A 206 18.33 16.91 2.29
N GLU A 207 18.52 15.83 3.03
CA GLU A 207 18.09 14.48 2.64
C GLU A 207 17.24 13.89 3.76
N LYS A 208 16.04 13.41 3.44
CA LYS A 208 15.09 12.84 4.38
C LYS A 208 14.57 11.50 3.90
N GLY A 209 14.93 10.45 4.65
CA GLY A 209 14.37 9.12 4.47
C GLY A 209 13.17 8.92 5.40
N TYR A 210 12.07 8.35 4.86
CA TYR A 210 10.90 7.97 5.64
C TYR A 210 10.66 6.46 5.58
N GLN A 211 9.78 5.94 6.46
CA GLN A 211 9.43 4.52 6.50
C GLN A 211 8.32 4.17 5.53
N LYS A 212 8.36 2.96 4.99
CA LYS A 212 7.26 2.39 4.19
C LYS A 212 5.94 2.41 4.98
N GLY A 213 4.89 2.92 4.35
CA GLY A 213 3.58 3.08 5.00
C GLY A 213 3.44 4.35 5.86
N GLU A 214 4.38 5.28 5.75
CA GLU A 214 4.23 6.63 6.30
C GLU A 214 3.07 7.36 5.63
N THR A 215 2.34 8.15 6.41
CA THR A 215 1.17 8.90 5.93
C THR A 215 1.20 10.38 6.32
N LYS A 216 2.11 10.77 7.23
CA LYS A 216 2.28 12.15 7.70
C LYS A 216 3.67 12.67 7.35
N PHE A 217 3.71 13.44 6.29
CA PHE A 217 4.95 13.98 5.73
C PHE A 217 5.26 15.41 6.18
N THR A 218 4.35 16.06 6.91
CA THR A 218 4.46 17.48 7.28
C THR A 218 5.80 17.80 7.93
N THR A 219 6.27 16.99 8.89
CA THR A 219 7.55 17.19 9.58
C THR A 219 8.75 17.16 8.61
N TYR A 220 8.74 16.22 7.66
CA TYR A 220 9.79 16.13 6.63
C TYR A 220 9.73 17.32 5.67
N LEU A 221 8.52 17.68 5.24
CA LEU A 221 8.29 18.76 4.29
C LEU A 221 8.60 20.15 4.88
N GLU A 222 8.33 20.37 6.17
CA GLU A 222 8.75 21.59 6.87
C GLU A 222 10.27 21.74 6.92
N ALA A 223 10.99 20.64 7.18
CA ALA A 223 12.45 20.65 7.15
C ALA A 223 12.99 20.93 5.72
N ILE A 224 12.37 20.31 4.70
CA ILE A 224 12.69 20.59 3.29
C ILE A 224 12.44 22.07 2.94
N LYS A 225 11.30 22.64 3.36
CA LYS A 225 10.99 24.04 3.13
C LYS A 225 12.02 24.98 3.78
N ALA A 226 12.44 24.67 5.00
CA ALA A 226 13.45 25.44 5.73
C ALA A 226 14.85 25.35 5.09
N SER A 227 15.13 24.31 4.31
CA SER A 227 16.41 24.15 3.60
C SER A 227 16.55 25.05 2.38
N HIS A 228 15.48 25.74 1.97
CA HIS A 228 15.44 26.60 0.79
C HIS A 228 15.92 25.93 -0.50
N ALA A 229 15.55 24.66 -0.71
CA ALA A 229 15.81 23.96 -1.95
C ALA A 229 15.01 24.55 -3.12
N ASP A 230 15.63 24.61 -4.31
CA ASP A 230 14.98 25.00 -5.56
C ASP A 230 14.08 23.89 -6.12
N VAL A 231 14.51 22.64 -5.94
CA VAL A 231 13.86 21.43 -6.42
C VAL A 231 13.81 20.41 -5.29
N ILE A 232 12.72 19.65 -5.23
CA ILE A 232 12.53 18.52 -4.32
C ILE A 232 12.56 17.25 -5.17
N PHE A 233 13.66 16.51 -5.09
CA PHE A 233 13.75 15.21 -5.74
C PHE A 233 13.05 14.16 -4.88
N ALA A 234 12.01 13.54 -5.44
CA ALA A 234 11.17 12.59 -4.74
C ALA A 234 11.09 11.26 -5.52
N PRO A 235 12.12 10.39 -5.42
CA PRO A 235 12.14 9.07 -6.06
C PRO A 235 11.27 8.08 -5.26
N VAL A 236 9.96 8.29 -5.31
CA VAL A 236 8.97 7.52 -4.54
C VAL A 236 7.89 6.99 -5.47
N TYR A 237 7.13 5.99 -5.03
CA TYR A 237 5.99 5.50 -5.79
C TYR A 237 4.79 6.45 -5.71
N TYR A 238 3.88 6.35 -6.70
CA TYR A 238 2.68 7.18 -6.82
C TYR A 238 1.81 7.18 -5.56
N ASN A 239 1.68 6.05 -4.88
CA ASN A 239 0.90 5.89 -3.65
C ASN A 239 1.44 6.74 -2.48
N ASP A 240 2.75 6.92 -2.38
CA ASP A 240 3.36 7.83 -1.40
C ASP A 240 3.19 9.29 -1.84
N MET A 241 3.34 9.57 -3.16
CA MET A 241 3.20 10.93 -3.68
C MET A 241 1.79 11.49 -3.53
N VAL A 242 0.77 10.63 -3.63
CA VAL A 242 -0.64 10.98 -3.31
C VAL A 242 -0.78 11.52 -1.88
N GLN A 243 0.07 11.08 -0.95
CA GLN A 243 0.12 11.56 0.42
C GLN A 243 0.99 12.82 0.59
N ILE A 244 2.11 12.87 -0.13
CA ILE A 244 3.13 13.92 -0.02
C ILE A 244 2.62 15.24 -0.63
N ALA A 245 2.08 15.21 -1.85
CA ALA A 245 1.75 16.41 -2.61
C ALA A 245 0.73 17.32 -1.92
N PRO A 246 -0.41 16.84 -1.38
CA PRO A 246 -1.35 17.69 -0.66
C PRO A 246 -0.75 18.34 0.58
N GLN A 247 0.07 17.58 1.34
CA GLN A 247 0.70 18.09 2.55
C GLN A 247 1.77 19.15 2.23
N ALA A 248 2.49 18.99 1.10
CA ALA A 248 3.44 19.99 0.62
C ALA A 248 2.74 21.31 0.27
N VAL A 249 1.65 21.25 -0.47
CA VAL A 249 0.84 22.44 -0.83
C VAL A 249 0.25 23.12 0.41
N GLN A 250 -0.21 22.34 1.41
CA GLN A 250 -0.73 22.87 2.68
C GLN A 250 0.26 23.77 3.41
N ILE A 251 1.54 23.41 3.39
CA ILE A 251 2.59 24.23 4.04
C ILE A 251 3.18 25.30 3.10
N GLY A 252 2.65 25.39 1.86
CA GLY A 252 3.05 26.41 0.88
C GLY A 252 4.31 26.06 0.07
N LEU A 253 4.61 24.78 -0.11
CA LEU A 253 5.53 24.32 -1.15
C LEU A 253 4.78 24.21 -2.48
N SER A 254 5.43 24.62 -3.59
CA SER A 254 4.83 24.47 -4.91
C SER A 254 4.98 23.03 -5.41
N GLY A 255 3.89 22.46 -5.97
CA GLY A 255 3.98 21.17 -6.62
C GLY A 255 4.93 21.16 -7.82
N SER A 256 5.04 22.25 -8.56
CA SER A 256 5.99 22.37 -9.68
C SER A 256 7.47 22.36 -9.27
N SER A 257 7.79 22.46 -7.98
CA SER A 257 9.15 22.28 -7.48
C SER A 257 9.56 20.81 -7.33
N PHE A 258 8.64 19.86 -7.48
CA PHE A 258 8.95 18.46 -7.39
C PHE A 258 9.51 17.90 -8.70
N LEU A 259 10.52 17.07 -8.57
CA LEU A 259 11.02 16.17 -9.60
C LEU A 259 10.83 14.73 -9.14
N GLY A 260 10.00 14.02 -9.86
CA GLY A 260 9.73 12.59 -9.61
C GLY A 260 10.54 11.67 -10.51
N THR A 261 10.16 10.41 -10.45
CA THR A 261 10.78 9.31 -11.19
C THR A 261 9.69 8.39 -11.75
N ASP A 262 10.04 7.35 -12.48
CA ASP A 262 9.12 6.38 -13.10
C ASP A 262 8.10 5.76 -12.12
N GLY A 263 8.41 5.74 -10.82
CA GLY A 263 7.45 5.39 -9.76
C GLY A 263 6.19 6.26 -9.69
N TRP A 264 6.16 7.41 -10.39
CA TRP A 264 4.97 8.28 -10.48
C TRP A 264 4.03 7.89 -11.62
N SER A 265 4.42 6.99 -12.49
CA SER A 265 3.71 6.64 -13.73
C SER A 265 2.44 5.82 -13.47
N SER A 266 1.41 6.46 -12.90
CA SER A 266 0.14 5.83 -12.55
C SER A 266 -1.03 6.78 -12.81
N ASP A 267 -2.12 6.24 -13.38
CA ASP A 267 -3.38 6.98 -13.56
C ASP A 267 -3.95 7.43 -12.20
N ASP A 268 -3.73 6.66 -11.11
CA ASP A 268 -4.15 7.03 -9.75
C ASP A 268 -3.49 8.35 -9.28
N LEU A 269 -2.25 8.62 -9.70
CA LEU A 269 -1.60 9.91 -9.40
C LEU A 269 -2.34 11.07 -10.07
N LEU A 270 -2.69 10.89 -11.36
CA LEU A 270 -3.42 11.92 -12.11
C LEU A 270 -4.80 12.17 -11.52
N GLU A 271 -5.52 11.12 -11.18
CA GLU A 271 -6.89 11.22 -10.62
C GLU A 271 -6.91 11.89 -9.24
N THR A 272 -5.83 11.72 -8.47
CA THR A 272 -5.82 12.12 -7.06
C THR A 272 -5.13 13.44 -6.79
N VAL A 273 -3.96 13.71 -7.39
CA VAL A 273 -3.10 14.85 -7.02
C VAL A 273 -2.58 15.65 -8.22
N SER A 274 -3.20 15.50 -9.39
CA SER A 274 -2.76 16.23 -10.59
C SER A 274 -2.78 17.76 -10.42
N ALA A 275 -3.72 18.28 -9.64
CA ALA A 275 -3.81 19.71 -9.39
C ALA A 275 -2.69 20.23 -8.46
N GLU A 276 -2.27 19.41 -7.50
CA GLU A 276 -1.18 19.74 -6.57
C GLU A 276 0.18 19.65 -7.24
N LEU A 277 0.33 18.79 -8.25
CA LEU A 277 1.58 18.54 -8.97
C LEU A 277 1.62 19.20 -10.35
N ASP A 278 0.66 20.06 -10.69
CA ASP A 278 0.64 20.72 -12.01
C ASP A 278 1.94 21.48 -12.26
N GLY A 279 2.58 21.20 -13.39
CA GLY A 279 3.89 21.73 -13.75
C GLY A 279 5.09 20.92 -13.22
N ALA A 280 4.90 19.89 -12.41
CA ALA A 280 5.97 18.99 -11.97
C ALA A 280 6.55 18.18 -13.14
N PHE A 281 7.80 17.74 -12.98
CA PHE A 281 8.47 16.84 -13.92
C PHE A 281 8.78 15.51 -13.26
N PHE A 282 8.94 14.47 -14.09
CA PHE A 282 9.47 13.20 -13.63
C PHE A 282 10.18 12.47 -14.77
N THR A 283 11.13 11.61 -14.44
CA THR A 283 11.81 10.74 -15.38
C THR A 283 11.02 9.46 -15.58
N ASP A 284 10.88 8.98 -16.82
CA ASP A 284 10.13 7.75 -17.13
C ASP A 284 10.76 7.03 -18.33
N ALA A 285 10.30 5.82 -18.59
CA ALA A 285 10.67 5.06 -19.79
C ALA A 285 9.80 5.41 -21.00
N TYR A 286 8.66 6.07 -20.79
CA TYR A 286 7.65 6.26 -21.82
C TYR A 286 6.64 7.36 -21.46
N ALA A 287 6.08 7.99 -22.48
CA ALA A 287 4.85 8.79 -22.39
C ALA A 287 3.96 8.45 -23.61
N PRO A 288 2.61 8.56 -23.52
CA PRO A 288 1.71 8.18 -24.63
C PRO A 288 1.91 8.98 -25.91
N ASP A 289 2.48 10.18 -25.81
CA ASP A 289 2.69 11.15 -26.88
C ASP A 289 4.17 11.24 -27.34
N VAL A 290 5.01 10.25 -26.97
CA VAL A 290 6.39 10.18 -27.48
C VAL A 290 6.42 10.09 -29.02
N PRO A 291 7.38 10.76 -29.67
CA PRO A 291 7.45 10.81 -31.15
C PRO A 291 8.07 9.55 -31.77
N TRP A 292 7.84 8.37 -31.19
CA TRP A 292 8.40 7.11 -31.68
C TRP A 292 7.38 6.35 -32.56
N PRO A 293 7.77 5.90 -33.79
CA PRO A 293 6.83 5.27 -34.72
C PRO A 293 6.13 4.02 -34.16
N ASN A 294 6.87 3.16 -33.44
CA ASN A 294 6.32 1.93 -32.87
C ASN A 294 5.34 2.19 -31.70
N SER A 295 5.55 3.29 -30.99
CA SER A 295 4.66 3.72 -29.93
C SER A 295 3.25 4.02 -30.43
N ALA A 296 3.13 4.72 -31.57
CA ALA A 296 1.82 5.08 -32.13
C ALA A 296 0.96 3.86 -32.46
N ALA A 297 1.56 2.78 -32.98
CA ALA A 297 0.86 1.51 -33.23
C ALA A 297 0.38 0.85 -31.95
N PHE A 298 1.23 0.79 -30.93
CA PHE A 298 0.90 0.26 -29.60
C PHE A 298 -0.25 1.06 -28.94
N VAL A 299 -0.15 2.41 -28.91
CA VAL A 299 -1.20 3.29 -28.36
C VAL A 299 -2.55 3.03 -29.02
N LYS A 300 -2.56 2.90 -30.37
CA LYS A 300 -3.78 2.61 -31.13
C LYS A 300 -4.40 1.27 -30.72
N SER A 301 -3.60 0.20 -30.65
CA SER A 301 -4.06 -1.14 -30.28
C SER A 301 -4.54 -1.17 -28.83
N PHE A 302 -3.80 -0.56 -27.92
CA PHE A 302 -4.13 -0.52 -26.49
C PHE A 302 -5.43 0.26 -26.24
N LYS A 303 -5.55 1.46 -26.83
CA LYS A 303 -6.78 2.27 -26.73
C LYS A 303 -8.00 1.58 -27.32
N ALA A 304 -7.84 0.85 -28.43
CA ALA A 304 -8.93 0.09 -29.02
C ALA A 304 -9.42 -1.04 -28.12
N LYS A 305 -8.53 -1.67 -27.35
CA LYS A 305 -8.86 -2.77 -26.46
C LYS A 305 -9.39 -2.32 -25.09
N TYR A 306 -8.76 -1.32 -24.48
CA TYR A 306 -9.01 -0.93 -23.10
C TYR A 306 -9.76 0.40 -22.93
N GLY A 307 -9.96 1.18 -24.01
CA GLY A 307 -10.69 2.46 -23.98
C GLY A 307 -9.93 3.62 -23.34
N ARG A 308 -8.67 3.40 -22.89
CA ARG A 308 -7.79 4.39 -22.26
C ARG A 308 -6.44 4.46 -22.94
N LEU A 309 -5.67 5.51 -22.67
CA LEU A 309 -4.27 5.58 -23.11
C LEU A 309 -3.40 4.62 -22.27
N PRO A 310 -2.34 4.04 -22.86
CA PRO A 310 -1.39 3.22 -22.11
C PRO A 310 -0.46 4.10 -21.26
N GLY A 311 -0.23 3.71 -20.00
CA GLY A 311 0.87 4.22 -19.19
C GLY A 311 2.19 3.55 -19.53
N ALA A 312 3.30 4.04 -18.96
CA ALA A 312 4.64 3.47 -19.17
C ALA A 312 4.73 2.01 -18.74
N ILE A 313 4.14 1.65 -17.62
CA ILE A 313 4.16 0.27 -17.10
C ILE A 313 3.45 -0.71 -18.07
N ALA A 314 2.34 -0.29 -18.68
CA ALA A 314 1.67 -1.09 -19.71
C ALA A 314 2.53 -1.27 -20.96
N ALA A 315 3.20 -0.19 -21.42
CA ALA A 315 4.10 -0.23 -22.57
C ALA A 315 5.31 -1.14 -22.32
N GLN A 316 5.89 -1.09 -21.13
CA GLN A 316 7.03 -1.91 -20.73
C GLN A 316 6.63 -3.40 -20.57
N GLY A 317 5.46 -3.70 -19.99
CA GLY A 317 4.92 -5.07 -19.91
C GLY A 317 4.69 -5.68 -21.30
N TYR A 318 4.14 -4.89 -22.21
CA TYR A 318 3.99 -5.26 -23.63
C TYR A 318 5.35 -5.54 -24.27
N GLU A 319 6.33 -4.63 -24.11
CA GLU A 319 7.68 -4.75 -24.68
C GLU A 319 8.43 -5.97 -24.16
N GLY A 320 8.44 -6.21 -22.82
CA GLY A 320 9.12 -7.35 -22.23
C GLY A 320 8.56 -8.69 -22.72
N THR A 321 7.24 -8.76 -22.95
CA THR A 321 6.60 -9.96 -23.52
C THR A 321 6.99 -10.17 -24.98
N LYS A 322 7.01 -9.10 -25.80
CA LYS A 322 7.45 -9.16 -27.20
C LYS A 322 8.93 -9.53 -27.31
N LEU A 323 9.77 -9.02 -26.40
CA LEU A 323 11.19 -9.35 -26.34
C LEU A 323 11.44 -10.85 -26.05
N ILE A 324 10.69 -11.43 -25.10
CA ILE A 324 10.76 -12.87 -24.83
C ILE A 324 10.31 -13.67 -26.07
N ALA A 325 9.23 -13.27 -26.73
CA ALA A 325 8.74 -13.94 -27.92
C ALA A 325 9.77 -13.87 -29.07
N ASP A 326 10.40 -12.73 -29.29
CA ASP A 326 11.49 -12.54 -30.25
C ASP A 326 12.72 -13.42 -29.90
N ALA A 327 13.10 -13.48 -28.63
CA ALA A 327 14.18 -14.35 -28.17
C ALA A 327 13.87 -15.84 -28.44
N ILE A 328 12.63 -16.29 -28.22
CA ILE A 328 12.21 -17.66 -28.54
C ILE A 328 12.27 -17.92 -30.07
N LEU A 329 11.92 -16.92 -30.90
CA LEU A 329 12.05 -17.03 -32.36
C LEU A 329 13.50 -17.19 -32.81
N ARG A 330 14.44 -16.48 -32.19
CA ARG A 330 15.88 -16.50 -32.51
C ARG A 330 16.62 -17.70 -31.90
N ALA A 331 16.10 -18.24 -30.78
CA ALA A 331 16.74 -19.35 -30.09
C ALA A 331 16.81 -20.60 -30.97
N PRO A 332 17.88 -21.41 -30.95
CA PRO A 332 17.97 -22.65 -31.75
C PRO A 332 16.88 -23.67 -31.33
N GLU A 333 16.56 -23.75 -30.07
CA GLU A 333 15.54 -24.63 -29.48
C GLU A 333 14.71 -23.89 -28.40
N ILE A 334 13.53 -24.41 -28.09
CA ILE A 334 12.63 -23.78 -27.10
C ILE A 334 12.97 -24.34 -25.71
N THR A 335 14.12 -23.94 -25.16
CA THR A 335 14.58 -24.26 -23.81
C THR A 335 14.92 -22.98 -23.04
N PRO A 336 14.80 -22.96 -21.71
CA PRO A 336 15.15 -21.78 -20.91
C PRO A 336 16.58 -21.28 -21.16
N GLU A 337 17.56 -22.18 -21.34
CA GLU A 337 18.95 -21.83 -21.60
C GLU A 337 19.12 -21.14 -22.96
N ALA A 338 18.49 -21.69 -24.00
CA ALA A 338 18.57 -21.11 -25.34
C ALA A 338 17.85 -19.75 -25.42
N ILE A 339 16.74 -19.59 -24.70
CA ILE A 339 16.00 -18.32 -24.56
C ILE A 339 16.88 -17.29 -23.85
N LYS A 340 17.53 -17.65 -22.74
CA LYS A 340 18.45 -16.78 -21.99
C LYS A 340 19.59 -16.30 -22.90
N THR A 341 20.19 -17.20 -23.67
CA THR A 341 21.28 -16.84 -24.60
C THR A 341 20.80 -15.89 -25.70
N ALA A 342 19.59 -16.11 -26.23
CA ALA A 342 18.98 -15.24 -27.22
C ALA A 342 18.63 -13.86 -26.66
N LEU A 343 18.16 -13.79 -25.40
CA LEU A 343 17.91 -12.51 -24.69
C LEU A 343 19.20 -11.71 -24.54
N ALA A 344 20.29 -12.34 -24.06
CA ALA A 344 21.59 -11.68 -23.90
C ALA A 344 22.18 -11.17 -25.23
N ALA A 345 21.84 -11.80 -26.35
CA ALA A 345 22.28 -11.39 -27.68
C ALA A 345 21.39 -10.35 -28.35
N THR A 346 20.41 -9.77 -27.65
CA THR A 346 19.47 -8.80 -28.22
C THR A 346 20.17 -7.48 -28.55
N LYS A 347 20.05 -7.04 -29.81
CA LYS A 347 20.54 -5.74 -30.31
C LYS A 347 19.44 -5.06 -31.12
N ASP A 348 19.34 -3.76 -30.95
CA ASP A 348 18.45 -2.88 -31.73
C ASP A 348 17.00 -3.38 -31.83
N PHE A 349 16.49 -3.98 -30.74
CA PHE A 349 15.09 -4.42 -30.66
C PHE A 349 14.16 -3.19 -30.70
N ALA A 350 13.31 -3.14 -31.71
CA ALA A 350 12.38 -2.05 -31.95
C ALA A 350 11.12 -2.24 -31.08
N GLY A 351 11.15 -1.76 -29.85
CA GLY A 351 10.07 -1.86 -28.88
C GLY A 351 9.05 -0.72 -28.93
N ALA A 352 7.98 -0.83 -28.13
CA ALA A 352 7.00 0.24 -27.95
C ALA A 352 7.58 1.42 -27.17
N THR A 353 8.56 1.18 -26.31
CA THR A 353 9.22 2.19 -25.47
C THR A 353 10.60 2.60 -26.05
N GLY A 354 10.74 2.54 -27.37
CA GLY A 354 11.96 2.88 -28.12
C GLY A 354 12.78 1.67 -28.54
N THR A 355 13.95 1.92 -29.09
CA THR A 355 14.90 0.86 -29.46
C THR A 355 15.76 0.51 -28.26
N LEU A 356 15.89 -0.78 -27.96
CA LEU A 356 16.72 -1.26 -26.86
C LEU A 356 17.77 -2.27 -27.32
N THR A 357 18.90 -2.25 -26.65
CA THR A 357 19.96 -3.26 -26.74
C THR A 357 20.25 -3.77 -25.34
N ILE A 358 20.34 -5.08 -25.16
CA ILE A 358 20.75 -5.69 -23.90
C ILE A 358 22.27 -5.69 -23.80
N ASP A 359 22.81 -5.12 -22.75
CA ASP A 359 24.25 -5.04 -22.50
C ASP A 359 24.80 -6.30 -21.78
N ALA A 360 26.09 -6.29 -21.47
CA ALA A 360 26.77 -7.38 -20.79
C ALA A 360 26.31 -7.59 -19.32
N HIS A 361 25.62 -6.62 -18.72
CA HIS A 361 25.03 -6.69 -17.39
C HIS A 361 23.57 -7.11 -17.41
N HIS A 362 23.04 -7.45 -18.61
CA HIS A 362 21.62 -7.77 -18.86
C HIS A 362 20.68 -6.56 -18.69
N ASP A 363 21.22 -5.35 -18.75
CA ASP A 363 20.50 -4.11 -18.69
C ASP A 363 20.15 -3.58 -20.08
N ALA A 364 19.03 -2.88 -20.20
CA ALA A 364 18.66 -2.23 -21.43
C ALA A 364 19.35 -0.88 -21.57
N THR A 365 19.96 -0.63 -22.72
CA THR A 365 20.44 0.69 -23.10
C THR A 365 19.35 1.39 -23.91
N LYS A 366 18.79 2.46 -23.37
CA LYS A 366 17.72 3.26 -23.97
C LYS A 366 17.69 4.68 -23.37
N PRO A 367 17.07 5.68 -24.06
CA PRO A 367 16.92 7.01 -23.50
C PRO A 367 15.94 7.00 -22.30
N VAL A 368 16.14 7.97 -21.40
CA VAL A 368 15.20 8.30 -20.32
C VAL A 368 14.35 9.48 -20.79
N VAL A 369 13.03 9.31 -20.72
CA VAL A 369 12.05 10.34 -21.08
C VAL A 369 11.83 11.26 -19.87
N ILE A 370 11.83 12.56 -20.12
CA ILE A 370 11.35 13.55 -19.15
C ILE A 370 9.88 13.81 -19.47
N VAL A 371 9.02 13.57 -18.50
CA VAL A 371 7.57 13.76 -18.59
C VAL A 371 7.19 14.98 -17.77
N GLN A 372 6.30 15.81 -18.27
CA GLN A 372 5.68 16.90 -17.53
C GLN A 372 4.25 16.52 -17.15
N LEU A 373 3.91 16.70 -15.88
CA LEU A 373 2.54 16.61 -15.40
C LEU A 373 1.86 17.96 -15.63
N LYS A 374 0.91 18.01 -16.55
CA LYS A 374 0.23 19.25 -16.94
C LYS A 374 -1.19 18.94 -17.41
N ASP A 375 -2.14 19.86 -17.16
CA ASP A 375 -3.52 19.75 -17.64
C ASP A 375 -4.16 18.39 -17.31
N LYS A 376 -3.83 17.80 -16.16
CA LYS A 376 -4.24 16.47 -15.69
C LYS A 376 -3.78 15.32 -16.59
N GLY A 377 -2.67 15.47 -17.28
CA GLY A 377 -2.08 14.46 -18.15
C GLY A 377 -0.56 14.34 -17.98
N PHE A 378 -0.03 13.23 -18.45
CA PHE A 378 1.40 13.01 -18.60
C PHE A 378 1.80 13.36 -20.03
N HIS A 379 2.69 14.33 -20.20
CA HIS A 379 3.11 14.83 -21.50
C HIS A 379 4.62 14.65 -21.70
N TYR A 380 4.99 14.15 -22.86
CA TYR A 380 6.39 14.10 -23.27
C TYR A 380 6.97 15.53 -23.31
N PHE A 381 8.07 15.74 -22.61
CA PHE A 381 8.78 17.00 -22.61
C PHE A 381 10.07 16.91 -23.45
N THR A 382 10.92 15.94 -23.15
CA THR A 382 12.18 15.66 -23.87
C THR A 382 12.70 14.28 -23.51
N GLU A 383 13.76 13.82 -24.15
CA GLU A 383 14.49 12.61 -23.78
C GLU A 383 15.98 12.88 -23.65
N LEU A 384 16.64 12.18 -22.75
CA LEU A 384 18.07 12.28 -22.51
C LEU A 384 18.67 10.87 -22.41
N THR A 385 19.83 10.68 -23.05
CA THR A 385 20.60 9.43 -22.88
C THR A 385 21.61 9.62 -21.77
N ALA A 386 21.71 8.64 -20.86
CA ALA A 386 22.70 8.65 -19.80
C ALA A 386 24.12 8.62 -20.37
N ARG A 387 25.03 9.40 -19.78
CA ARG A 387 26.45 9.44 -20.16
C ARG A 387 27.26 8.33 -19.52
N THR A 388 26.79 7.78 -18.39
CA THR A 388 27.42 6.67 -17.66
C THR A 388 26.40 5.58 -17.37
N THR A 389 26.83 4.33 -17.49
CA THR A 389 26.05 3.14 -17.09
C THR A 389 26.54 2.54 -15.77
N LYS A 390 27.62 3.09 -15.18
CA LYS A 390 28.21 2.55 -13.94
C LYS A 390 27.59 3.20 -12.71
N PRO A 391 27.32 2.43 -11.66
CA PRO A 391 26.97 2.99 -10.36
C PRO A 391 28.08 3.93 -9.89
N VAL A 392 27.72 5.13 -9.47
CA VAL A 392 28.66 6.02 -8.79
C VAL A 392 28.87 5.47 -7.38
N PRO A 393 30.13 5.24 -6.93
CA PRO A 393 30.39 4.77 -5.58
C PRO A 393 29.79 5.73 -4.54
N ASP A 394 29.18 5.16 -3.53
CA ASP A 394 28.60 5.90 -2.41
C ASP A 394 29.71 6.62 -1.62
N THR A 395 30.08 7.82 -2.04
CA THR A 395 30.90 8.69 -1.23
C THR A 395 29.98 9.31 -0.21
N ALA A 396 30.00 8.77 1.00
CA ALA A 396 29.25 9.30 2.15
C ALA A 396 29.57 10.81 2.30
N ALA A 397 28.74 11.66 1.68
CA ALA A 397 28.74 13.08 1.92
C ALA A 397 28.03 13.31 3.27
N GLU A 398 28.71 13.96 4.20
CA GLU A 398 28.14 14.41 5.45
C GLU A 398 26.82 15.12 5.21
N ALA A 399 25.76 14.61 5.84
CA ALA A 399 24.42 15.19 5.77
C ALA A 399 24.49 16.61 6.34
N ASP A 400 24.08 17.59 5.56
CA ASP A 400 24.08 19.00 5.96
C ASP A 400 23.09 19.22 7.11
N VAL A 401 23.48 20.06 8.04
CA VAL A 401 22.76 20.28 9.31
C VAL A 401 21.46 21.03 9.03
N ASP A 402 20.33 20.44 9.40
CA ASP A 402 19.01 21.09 9.43
C ASP A 402 19.07 22.38 10.27
N THR A 403 18.97 23.53 9.61
CA THR A 403 19.11 24.86 10.22
C THR A 403 17.86 25.31 10.98
N THR A 404 16.76 24.55 10.93
CA THR A 404 15.54 24.87 11.68
C THR A 404 15.79 24.79 13.19
N PRO A 405 15.45 25.81 13.99
CA PRO A 405 15.63 25.77 15.43
C PRO A 405 14.98 24.52 16.04
N LEU A 406 15.72 23.79 16.87
CA LEU A 406 15.27 22.54 17.51
C LEU A 406 13.90 22.69 18.17
N GLY A 407 13.62 23.84 18.78
CA GLY A 407 12.33 24.12 19.42
C GLY A 407 11.16 24.14 18.42
N GLN A 408 11.35 24.64 17.19
CA GLN A 408 10.30 24.62 16.15
C GLN A 408 10.07 23.20 15.62
N ARG A 409 11.14 22.43 15.42
CA ARG A 409 11.06 21.02 15.02
C ARG A 409 10.33 20.17 16.04
N LEU A 410 10.66 20.34 17.34
CA LEU A 410 9.97 19.66 18.44
C LEU A 410 8.50 20.03 18.54
N LEU A 411 8.17 21.32 18.35
CA LEU A 411 6.78 21.79 18.35
C LEU A 411 6.00 21.20 17.18
N GLY A 412 6.58 21.19 15.98
CA GLY A 412 6.00 20.55 14.79
C GLY A 412 5.71 19.07 15.01
N ALA A 413 6.71 18.33 15.48
CA ALA A 413 6.58 16.89 15.79
C ALA A 413 5.52 16.63 16.88
N LEU A 414 5.43 17.48 17.90
CA LEU A 414 4.42 17.35 18.95
C LEU A 414 3.01 17.53 18.37
N VAL A 415 2.78 18.58 17.57
CA VAL A 415 1.48 18.91 17.01
C VAL A 415 1.03 17.82 16.00
N THR A 416 1.92 17.43 15.09
CA THR A 416 1.66 16.36 14.11
C THR A 416 1.46 15.02 14.82
N GLY A 417 2.27 14.73 15.86
CA GLY A 417 2.16 13.52 16.67
C GLY A 417 0.84 13.44 17.45
N LEU A 418 0.34 14.54 17.98
CA LEU A 418 -0.97 14.59 18.61
C LEU A 418 -2.10 14.33 17.62
N ALA A 419 -2.02 14.88 16.39
CA ALA A 419 -3.01 14.64 15.35
C ALA A 419 -3.03 13.15 14.93
N GLN A 420 -1.86 12.58 14.63
CA GLN A 420 -1.74 11.17 14.25
C GLN A 420 -2.10 10.23 15.41
N GLY A 421 -1.67 10.57 16.62
CA GLY A 421 -2.01 9.83 17.83
C GLY A 421 -3.50 9.84 18.14
N SER A 422 -4.20 10.91 17.82
CA SER A 422 -5.66 11.01 17.95
C SER A 422 -6.40 10.06 17.01
N MET A 423 -5.89 9.90 15.79
CA MET A 423 -6.41 8.93 14.84
C MET A 423 -6.28 7.49 15.38
N ILE A 424 -5.05 7.13 15.81
CA ILE A 424 -4.77 5.83 16.41
C ILE A 424 -5.66 5.61 17.64
N ALA A 425 -5.83 6.62 18.48
CA ALA A 425 -6.68 6.58 19.68
C ALA A 425 -8.14 6.32 19.33
N LEU A 426 -8.69 6.97 18.30
CA LEU A 426 -10.08 6.81 17.88
C LEU A 426 -10.39 5.36 17.48
N VAL A 427 -9.50 4.72 16.75
CA VAL A 427 -9.62 3.31 16.37
C VAL A 427 -9.41 2.40 17.59
N ALA A 428 -8.45 2.71 18.47
CA ALA A 428 -8.18 1.99 19.72
C ALA A 428 -9.35 2.02 20.70
N LEU A 429 -10.16 3.09 20.71
CA LEU A 429 -11.40 3.17 21.48
C LEU A 429 -12.39 2.07 21.08
N GLY A 430 -12.53 1.78 19.79
CA GLY A 430 -13.38 0.70 19.29
C GLY A 430 -12.90 -0.68 19.76
N TYR A 431 -11.60 -0.96 19.70
CA TYR A 431 -11.01 -2.19 20.26
C TYR A 431 -11.28 -2.31 21.75
N THR A 432 -11.01 -1.25 22.50
CA THR A 432 -11.14 -1.21 23.94
C THR A 432 -12.59 -1.42 24.40
N MET A 433 -13.58 -0.89 23.66
CA MET A 433 -15.00 -1.08 23.95
C MET A 433 -15.42 -2.56 23.87
N VAL A 434 -15.03 -3.26 22.81
CA VAL A 434 -15.36 -4.67 22.61
C VAL A 434 -14.62 -5.54 23.61
N TYR A 435 -13.32 -5.31 23.79
CA TYR A 435 -12.50 -6.06 24.75
C TYR A 435 -12.97 -5.85 26.19
N GLY A 436 -13.32 -4.63 26.57
CA GLY A 436 -13.80 -4.31 27.92
C GLY A 436 -15.02 -5.11 28.34
N VAL A 437 -15.84 -5.56 27.40
CA VAL A 437 -17.05 -6.37 27.67
C VAL A 437 -16.78 -7.87 27.53
N LEU A 438 -16.07 -8.29 26.50
CA LEU A 438 -15.91 -9.71 26.17
C LEU A 438 -14.61 -10.32 26.65
N LYS A 439 -13.63 -9.51 27.03
CA LYS A 439 -12.23 -9.92 27.33
C LYS A 439 -11.59 -10.74 26.19
N LEU A 440 -12.01 -10.47 24.95
CA LEU A 440 -11.53 -11.12 23.73
C LEU A 440 -11.06 -10.07 22.74
N ILE A 441 -9.91 -10.31 22.11
CA ILE A 441 -9.37 -9.44 21.07
C ILE A 441 -10.09 -9.72 19.76
N ASN A 442 -10.72 -8.69 19.18
CA ASN A 442 -11.41 -8.81 17.91
C ASN A 442 -10.53 -8.32 16.77
N PHE A 443 -9.72 -9.19 16.18
CA PHE A 443 -8.88 -8.82 15.02
C PHE A 443 -9.68 -8.41 13.77
N ALA A 444 -10.95 -8.81 13.66
CA ALA A 444 -11.80 -8.36 12.56
C ALA A 444 -12.18 -6.87 12.65
N HIS A 445 -11.85 -6.18 13.75
CA HIS A 445 -12.16 -4.76 13.93
C HIS A 445 -11.45 -3.85 12.93
N SER A 446 -10.21 -4.19 12.56
CA SER A 446 -9.45 -3.53 11.50
C SER A 446 -10.14 -3.59 10.14
N GLU A 447 -10.76 -4.71 9.83
CA GLU A 447 -11.48 -4.89 8.56
C GLU A 447 -12.86 -4.23 8.58
N VAL A 448 -13.49 -4.13 9.76
CA VAL A 448 -14.69 -3.30 9.92
C VAL A 448 -14.36 -1.81 9.70
N PHE A 449 -13.20 -1.35 10.12
CA PHE A 449 -12.68 -0.02 9.80
C PHE A 449 -12.58 0.16 8.28
N MET A 450 -11.92 -0.73 7.58
CA MET A 450 -11.78 -0.71 6.12
C MET A 450 -13.13 -0.72 5.40
N MET A 451 -14.06 -1.61 5.78
CA MET A 451 -15.41 -1.65 5.21
C MET A 451 -16.21 -0.38 5.50
N GLY A 452 -15.99 0.25 6.66
CA GLY A 452 -16.54 1.56 7.01
C GLY A 452 -16.03 2.67 6.10
N ALA A 453 -14.75 2.63 5.73
CA ALA A 453 -14.16 3.57 4.77
C ALA A 453 -14.83 3.47 3.39
N TYR A 454 -14.99 2.25 2.85
CA TYR A 454 -15.69 2.03 1.58
C TYR A 454 -17.16 2.46 1.63
N ALA A 455 -17.87 2.13 2.71
CA ALA A 455 -19.24 2.60 2.90
C ALA A 455 -19.33 4.14 2.90
N GLY A 456 -18.37 4.81 3.53
CA GLY A 456 -18.23 6.26 3.52
C GLY A 456 -17.93 6.81 2.12
N LEU A 457 -16.98 6.19 1.39
CA LEU A 457 -16.67 6.55 0.02
C LEU A 457 -17.92 6.59 -0.85
N PHE A 458 -18.65 5.47 -0.91
CA PHE A 458 -19.84 5.36 -1.76
C PHE A 458 -20.96 6.31 -1.33
N ALA A 459 -21.19 6.45 -0.02
CA ALA A 459 -22.22 7.34 0.50
C ALA A 459 -21.91 8.81 0.19
N ILE A 460 -20.67 9.26 0.46
CA ILE A 460 -20.26 10.66 0.24
C ILE A 460 -20.25 10.96 -1.26
N THR A 461 -19.70 10.09 -2.10
CA THR A 461 -19.65 10.28 -3.55
C THR A 461 -21.06 10.35 -4.15
N ALA A 462 -21.99 9.47 -3.74
CA ALA A 462 -23.38 9.49 -4.21
C ALA A 462 -24.10 10.80 -3.79
N LEU A 463 -23.86 11.28 -2.55
CA LEU A 463 -24.46 12.51 -2.06
C LEU A 463 -23.89 13.76 -2.77
N LEU A 464 -22.60 13.79 -3.05
CA LEU A 464 -21.97 14.87 -3.83
C LEU A 464 -22.46 14.85 -5.28
N GLY A 465 -22.59 13.68 -5.90
CA GLY A 465 -23.10 13.52 -7.25
C GLY A 465 -24.55 13.95 -7.43
N SER A 466 -25.36 13.97 -6.36
CA SER A 466 -26.73 14.47 -6.39
C SER A 466 -26.84 15.99 -6.59
N GLY A 467 -25.78 16.74 -6.30
CA GLY A 467 -25.73 18.21 -6.42
C GLY A 467 -26.61 18.99 -5.43
N HIS A 468 -27.35 18.30 -4.53
CA HIS A 468 -28.31 18.92 -3.63
C HIS A 468 -27.74 19.30 -2.25
N LEU A 469 -26.56 18.78 -1.90
CA LEU A 469 -25.96 18.96 -0.57
C LEU A 469 -24.62 19.69 -0.68
N SER A 470 -24.34 20.56 0.28
CA SER A 470 -23.00 21.12 0.41
C SER A 470 -21.99 20.00 0.74
N PRO A 471 -20.71 20.13 0.34
CA PRO A 471 -19.70 19.09 0.58
C PRO A 471 -19.59 18.67 2.05
N ILE A 472 -19.67 19.61 2.97
CA ILE A 472 -19.62 19.37 4.42
C ILE A 472 -20.83 18.55 4.87
N LEU A 473 -22.03 18.88 4.40
CA LEU A 473 -23.25 18.16 4.76
C LEU A 473 -23.26 16.76 4.16
N ALA A 474 -22.77 16.59 2.92
CA ALA A 474 -22.59 15.29 2.28
C ALA A 474 -21.62 14.41 3.09
N ALA A 475 -20.52 14.98 3.59
CA ALA A 475 -19.58 14.25 4.45
C ALA A 475 -20.20 13.85 5.79
N LEU A 476 -20.94 14.73 6.44
CA LEU A 476 -21.61 14.42 7.71
C LEU A 476 -22.65 13.31 7.55
N VAL A 477 -23.52 13.43 6.57
CA VAL A 477 -24.55 12.40 6.29
C VAL A 477 -23.93 11.09 5.83
N GLY A 478 -22.92 11.15 4.93
CA GLY A 478 -22.20 9.98 4.46
C GLY A 478 -21.45 9.25 5.59
N THR A 479 -20.86 10.01 6.53
CA THR A 479 -20.25 9.43 7.75
C THR A 479 -21.28 8.74 8.62
N ALA A 480 -22.45 9.33 8.82
CA ALA A 480 -23.52 8.71 9.59
C ALA A 480 -24.02 7.41 8.92
N LEU A 481 -24.15 7.38 7.60
CA LEU A 481 -24.47 6.17 6.82
C LEU A 481 -23.39 5.10 6.94
N ALA A 482 -22.11 5.49 6.87
CA ALA A 482 -20.98 4.58 7.06
C ALA A 482 -20.98 3.96 8.47
N MET A 483 -21.22 4.77 9.49
CA MET A 483 -21.36 4.31 10.87
C MET A 483 -22.52 3.32 11.03
N ALA A 484 -23.66 3.57 10.39
CA ALA A 484 -24.82 2.67 10.40
C ALA A 484 -24.51 1.34 9.69
N ALA A 485 -23.87 1.39 8.51
CA ALA A 485 -23.47 0.20 7.75
C ALA A 485 -22.45 -0.66 8.53
N ALA A 486 -21.43 -0.04 9.10
CA ALA A 486 -20.44 -0.73 9.92
C ALA A 486 -21.05 -1.29 11.21
N SER A 487 -22.00 -0.59 11.84
CA SER A 487 -22.76 -1.10 12.99
C SER A 487 -23.53 -2.37 12.63
N LEU A 488 -24.21 -2.37 11.48
CA LEU A 488 -24.92 -3.55 10.98
C LEU A 488 -23.97 -4.72 10.73
N LEU A 489 -22.81 -4.45 10.08
CA LEU A 489 -21.75 -5.44 9.85
C LEU A 489 -21.24 -6.01 11.18
N GLY A 490 -20.93 -5.17 12.16
CA GLY A 490 -20.46 -5.59 13.47
C GLY A 490 -21.46 -6.45 14.22
N VAL A 491 -22.75 -6.11 14.18
CA VAL A 491 -23.82 -6.94 14.75
C VAL A 491 -23.95 -8.27 14.00
N THR A 492 -23.77 -8.26 12.68
CA THR A 492 -23.80 -9.48 11.86
C THR A 492 -22.66 -10.41 12.23
N ILE A 493 -21.45 -9.88 12.36
CA ILE A 493 -20.27 -10.64 12.80
C ILE A 493 -20.50 -11.23 14.20
N GLU A 494 -21.04 -10.44 15.13
CA GLU A 494 -21.39 -10.96 16.49
C GLU A 494 -22.38 -12.11 16.40
N ARG A 495 -23.45 -11.95 15.63
CA ARG A 495 -24.54 -12.95 15.57
C ARG A 495 -24.13 -14.23 14.85
N VAL A 496 -23.39 -14.11 13.74
CA VAL A 496 -23.07 -15.24 12.87
C VAL A 496 -21.78 -15.94 13.31
N ALA A 497 -20.74 -15.18 13.67
CA ALA A 497 -19.44 -15.73 13.99
C ALA A 497 -19.23 -15.95 15.50
N TYR A 498 -19.46 -14.94 16.35
CA TYR A 498 -19.09 -15.01 17.76
C TYR A 498 -20.15 -15.65 18.66
N ARG A 499 -21.43 -15.33 18.45
CA ARG A 499 -22.52 -15.80 19.30
C ARG A 499 -22.71 -17.33 19.32
N PRO A 500 -22.59 -18.06 18.18
CA PRO A 500 -22.70 -19.53 18.19
C PRO A 500 -21.53 -20.19 18.95
N LEU A 501 -20.31 -19.62 18.83
CA LEU A 501 -19.14 -20.16 19.53
C LEU A 501 -19.20 -19.97 21.03
N ARG A 502 -19.66 -18.80 21.49
CA ARG A 502 -19.85 -18.52 22.92
C ARG A 502 -20.86 -19.46 23.55
N LYS A 503 -21.91 -19.88 22.81
CA LYS A 503 -22.91 -20.84 23.29
C LYS A 503 -22.40 -22.28 23.36
N ARG A 504 -21.42 -22.65 22.49
CA ARG A 504 -20.89 -24.03 22.40
C ARG A 504 -19.61 -24.23 23.22
N GLY A 505 -18.93 -23.16 23.63
CA GLY A 505 -17.62 -23.24 24.28
C GLY A 505 -17.69 -23.73 25.72
N ARG A 506 -17.36 -25.00 25.97
CA ARG A 506 -16.96 -25.58 27.26
C ARG A 506 -15.64 -26.30 27.05
N GLY A 507 -14.63 -26.00 27.89
CA GLY A 507 -13.31 -26.63 27.82
C GLY A 507 -12.13 -25.68 27.42
N PRO A 508 -10.88 -26.18 27.40
CA PRO A 508 -9.67 -25.38 27.17
C PRO A 508 -9.67 -24.66 25.81
N LEU A 509 -10.27 -25.23 24.79
CA LEU A 509 -10.40 -24.65 23.44
C LEU A 509 -11.36 -23.46 23.38
N ALA A 510 -12.23 -23.25 24.37
CA ALA A 510 -13.21 -22.17 24.39
C ALA A 510 -12.56 -20.76 24.36
N ARG A 511 -11.32 -20.62 24.83
CA ARG A 511 -10.55 -19.35 24.83
C ARG A 511 -9.89 -19.07 23.49
N VAL A 512 -9.48 -20.09 22.74
CA VAL A 512 -8.75 -19.96 21.47
C VAL A 512 -9.69 -19.81 20.27
N THR A 513 -10.84 -20.50 20.30
CA THR A 513 -11.80 -20.52 19.19
C THR A 513 -12.27 -19.12 18.73
N PRO A 514 -12.61 -18.16 19.61
CA PRO A 514 -12.99 -16.83 19.17
C PRO A 514 -11.85 -16.05 18.52
N LEU A 515 -10.62 -16.27 18.95
CA LEU A 515 -9.42 -15.65 18.36
C LEU A 515 -9.21 -16.11 16.91
N VAL A 516 -9.26 -17.44 16.68
CA VAL A 516 -9.14 -18.03 15.34
C VAL A 516 -10.28 -17.56 14.43
N THR A 517 -11.50 -17.47 14.99
CA THR A 517 -12.66 -16.97 14.25
C THR A 517 -12.51 -15.50 13.87
N ALA A 518 -11.98 -14.66 14.78
CA ALA A 518 -11.71 -13.25 14.50
C ALA A 518 -10.75 -13.11 13.33
N LEU A 519 -9.68 -13.90 13.33
CA LEU A 519 -8.69 -13.93 12.24
C LEU A 519 -9.33 -14.40 10.92
N GLY A 520 -10.16 -15.47 10.97
CA GLY A 520 -10.88 -15.96 9.80
C GLY A 520 -11.85 -14.93 9.21
N VAL A 521 -12.58 -14.19 10.07
CA VAL A 521 -13.45 -13.08 9.62
C VAL A 521 -12.64 -11.93 9.03
N SER A 522 -11.48 -11.59 9.61
CA SER A 522 -10.58 -10.56 9.07
C SER A 522 -10.16 -10.92 7.66
N VAL A 523 -9.59 -12.12 7.44
CA VAL A 523 -9.17 -12.60 6.12
C VAL A 523 -10.33 -12.64 5.13
N LEU A 524 -11.52 -13.10 5.57
CA LEU A 524 -12.71 -13.11 4.72
C LEU A 524 -13.09 -11.71 4.24
N LEU A 525 -13.19 -10.73 5.15
CA LEU A 525 -13.60 -9.37 4.82
C LEU A 525 -12.57 -8.69 3.88
N GLN A 526 -11.27 -8.91 4.12
CA GLN A 526 -10.22 -8.39 3.27
C GLN A 526 -10.33 -8.93 1.84
N ASN A 527 -10.50 -10.25 1.67
CA ASN A 527 -10.66 -10.86 0.35
C ASN A 527 -11.97 -10.43 -0.33
N VAL A 528 -13.07 -10.33 0.41
CA VAL A 528 -14.35 -9.81 -0.11
C VAL A 528 -14.19 -8.37 -0.60
N ALA A 529 -13.48 -7.51 0.14
CA ALA A 529 -13.22 -6.14 -0.28
C ALA A 529 -12.39 -6.08 -1.56
N GLN A 530 -11.33 -6.90 -1.68
CA GLN A 530 -10.52 -6.98 -2.90
C GLN A 530 -11.33 -7.44 -4.11
N LEU A 531 -12.22 -8.42 -3.94
CA LEU A 531 -13.09 -8.92 -5.03
C LEU A 531 -14.17 -7.91 -5.43
N ALA A 532 -14.77 -7.21 -4.44
CA ALA A 532 -15.90 -6.31 -4.68
C ALA A 532 -15.46 -4.91 -5.15
N PHE A 533 -14.32 -4.41 -4.64
CA PHE A 533 -13.90 -3.01 -4.82
C PHE A 533 -12.59 -2.88 -5.60
N THR A 534 -12.05 -3.97 -6.12
CA THR A 534 -10.70 -4.08 -6.70
C THR A 534 -9.59 -3.97 -5.64
N ALA A 535 -8.38 -4.35 -6.01
CA ALA A 535 -7.24 -4.29 -5.09
C ALA A 535 -6.50 -2.94 -5.11
N SER A 536 -6.85 -2.07 -6.06
CA SER A 536 -6.23 -0.76 -6.28
C SER A 536 -6.69 0.29 -5.26
N PHE A 537 -5.90 1.33 -5.11
CA PHE A 537 -6.30 2.55 -4.39
C PHE A 537 -7.48 3.22 -5.10
N ARG A 538 -8.41 3.77 -4.33
CA ARG A 538 -9.49 4.61 -4.85
C ARG A 538 -9.41 5.99 -4.22
N PRO A 539 -9.49 7.06 -5.03
CA PRO A 539 -9.50 8.42 -4.50
C PRO A 539 -10.71 8.63 -3.60
N TYR A 540 -10.49 9.33 -2.48
CA TYR A 540 -11.56 9.68 -1.55
C TYR A 540 -11.97 11.13 -1.75
N PRO A 541 -13.27 11.47 -1.73
CA PRO A 541 -13.74 12.83 -1.99
C PRO A 541 -13.13 13.85 -1.04
N ARG A 542 -12.54 14.91 -1.58
CA ARG A 542 -11.97 16.01 -0.80
C ARG A 542 -13.08 16.99 -0.40
N VAL A 543 -13.50 16.89 0.84
CA VAL A 543 -14.54 17.75 1.43
C VAL A 543 -13.94 18.95 2.13
N ILE A 544 -12.74 18.79 2.70
CA ILE A 544 -11.99 19.84 3.38
C ILE A 544 -11.00 20.43 2.37
N PRO A 545 -11.08 21.76 2.08
CA PRO A 545 -10.13 22.38 1.18
C PRO A 545 -8.69 22.22 1.71
N VAL A 546 -7.75 21.96 0.81
CA VAL A 546 -6.32 21.86 1.13
C VAL A 546 -5.80 23.15 1.77
N SER A 547 -6.37 24.31 1.39
CA SER A 547 -6.05 25.62 1.95
C SER A 547 -6.54 25.84 3.38
N ALA A 548 -7.40 24.95 3.92
CA ALA A 548 -7.88 25.07 5.30
C ALA A 548 -6.77 24.65 6.28
N THR A 549 -5.95 25.63 6.66
CA THR A 549 -4.82 25.43 7.59
C THR A 549 -4.92 26.38 8.78
N LEU A 550 -4.48 25.91 9.95
CA LEU A 550 -4.31 26.71 11.16
C LEU A 550 -2.82 26.93 11.40
N ARG A 551 -2.39 28.18 11.53
CA ARG A 551 -1.00 28.51 11.86
C ARG A 551 -0.84 28.69 13.37
N LEU A 552 -0.01 27.87 13.98
CA LEU A 552 0.41 27.94 15.38
C LEU A 552 1.87 28.39 15.43
N GLY A 553 2.09 29.70 15.38
CA GLY A 553 3.43 30.27 15.26
C GLY A 553 4.07 29.89 13.91
N ALA A 554 5.19 29.18 13.95
CA ALA A 554 5.90 28.70 12.76
C ALA A 554 5.34 27.38 12.20
N VAL A 555 4.45 26.69 12.91
CA VAL A 555 3.91 25.38 12.51
C VAL A 555 2.54 25.53 11.85
N THR A 556 2.38 24.90 10.69
CA THR A 556 1.12 24.86 9.94
C THR A 556 0.40 23.53 10.19
N VAL A 557 -0.83 23.58 10.70
CA VAL A 557 -1.66 22.40 11.00
C VAL A 557 -2.79 22.31 10.00
N SER A 558 -2.98 21.14 9.37
CA SER A 558 -4.09 20.94 8.44
C SER A 558 -5.45 20.98 9.16
N GLY A 559 -6.48 21.49 8.49
CA GLY A 559 -7.85 21.51 9.02
C GLY A 559 -8.39 20.11 9.32
N SER A 560 -8.00 19.09 8.54
CA SER A 560 -8.35 17.69 8.79
C SER A 560 -7.74 17.18 10.11
N SER A 561 -6.49 17.51 10.40
CA SER A 561 -5.82 17.13 11.67
C SER A 561 -6.52 17.75 12.89
N VAL A 562 -6.92 19.02 12.79
CA VAL A 562 -7.69 19.70 13.85
C VAL A 562 -9.05 19.02 14.04
N LEU A 563 -9.76 18.73 12.95
CA LEU A 563 -11.05 18.04 12.99
C LEU A 563 -10.93 16.67 13.67
N ILE A 564 -9.91 15.88 13.30
CA ILE A 564 -9.65 14.56 13.89
C ILE A 564 -9.39 14.68 15.40
N PHE A 565 -8.52 15.59 15.79
CA PHE A 565 -8.19 15.82 17.21
C PHE A 565 -9.42 16.19 18.04
N VAL A 566 -10.19 17.18 17.57
CA VAL A 566 -11.41 17.63 18.25
C VAL A 566 -12.46 16.52 18.32
N THR A 567 -12.69 15.84 17.20
CA THR A 567 -13.65 14.71 17.14
C THR A 567 -13.24 13.60 18.10
N THR A 568 -11.96 13.27 18.19
CA THR A 568 -11.47 12.23 19.11
C THR A 568 -11.72 12.59 20.57
N ILE A 569 -11.45 13.84 20.96
CA ILE A 569 -11.73 14.30 22.33
C ILE A 569 -13.23 14.25 22.64
N VAL A 570 -14.08 14.74 21.72
CA VAL A 570 -15.54 14.73 21.88
C VAL A 570 -16.06 13.31 22.00
N VAL A 571 -15.63 12.41 21.12
CA VAL A 571 -16.02 10.99 21.13
C VAL A 571 -15.58 10.32 22.43
N MET A 572 -14.35 10.56 22.89
CA MET A 572 -13.88 10.02 24.17
C MET A 572 -14.77 10.50 25.33
N ALA A 573 -15.04 11.80 25.40
CA ALA A 573 -15.88 12.37 26.47
C ALA A 573 -17.31 11.77 26.45
N LEU A 574 -17.90 11.63 25.26
CA LEU A 574 -19.21 11.01 25.08
C LEU A 574 -19.21 9.51 25.48
N LEU A 575 -18.17 8.77 25.11
CA LEU A 575 -18.03 7.36 25.51
C LEU A 575 -17.83 7.21 27.01
N GLU A 576 -17.02 8.06 27.60
CA GLU A 576 -16.81 8.02 29.06
C GLU A 576 -18.10 8.34 29.80
N LEU A 577 -18.88 9.34 29.34
CA LEU A 577 -20.19 9.67 29.87
C LEU A 577 -21.17 8.49 29.70
N LEU A 578 -21.20 7.88 28.50
CA LEU A 578 -22.04 6.73 28.19
C LEU A 578 -21.71 5.55 29.11
N VAL A 579 -20.42 5.21 29.27
CA VAL A 579 -20.00 4.06 30.09
C VAL A 579 -20.20 4.36 31.60
N LYS A 580 -19.90 5.57 32.08
CA LYS A 580 -19.98 5.91 33.50
C LYS A 580 -21.40 6.22 33.98
N ARG A 581 -22.23 6.92 33.18
CA ARG A 581 -23.48 7.54 33.61
C ARG A 581 -24.74 6.80 33.13
N THR A 582 -24.71 6.05 32.01
CA THR A 582 -25.92 5.45 31.44
C THR A 582 -26.21 4.05 31.99
N TRP A 583 -27.47 3.62 31.87
CA TRP A 583 -27.87 2.23 32.19
C TRP A 583 -27.14 1.21 31.32
N PHE A 584 -26.95 1.51 30.03
CA PHE A 584 -26.20 0.66 29.13
C PHE A 584 -24.74 0.48 29.59
N GLY A 585 -24.09 1.54 30.02
CA GLY A 585 -22.74 1.47 30.57
C GLY A 585 -22.69 0.68 31.91
N LYS A 586 -23.73 0.79 32.77
CA LYS A 586 -23.82 -0.05 33.96
C LYS A 586 -23.93 -1.52 33.59
N ALA A 587 -24.76 -1.87 32.59
CA ALA A 587 -24.91 -3.23 32.10
C ALA A 587 -23.62 -3.78 31.47
N MET A 588 -22.84 -2.95 30.71
CA MET A 588 -21.54 -3.30 30.18
C MET A 588 -20.55 -3.64 31.32
N ARG A 589 -20.44 -2.81 32.34
CA ARG A 589 -19.54 -3.05 33.49
C ARG A 589 -19.95 -4.29 34.30
N ALA A 590 -21.24 -4.52 34.51
CA ALA A 590 -21.71 -5.73 35.16
C ALA A 590 -21.34 -6.98 34.35
N LEU A 591 -21.55 -6.96 33.05
CA LEU A 591 -21.18 -8.04 32.13
C LEU A 591 -19.69 -8.32 32.12
N SER A 592 -18.87 -7.27 32.10
CA SER A 592 -17.39 -7.36 32.16
C SER A 592 -16.88 -7.96 33.47
N ALA A 593 -17.59 -7.73 34.58
CA ALA A 593 -17.24 -8.27 35.89
C ALA A 593 -17.59 -9.76 36.00
N ASN A 594 -18.82 -10.15 35.69
CA ASN A 594 -19.28 -11.55 35.68
C ASN A 594 -20.52 -11.69 34.78
N GLU A 595 -20.42 -12.44 33.70
CA GLU A 595 -21.51 -12.64 32.73
C GLU A 595 -22.68 -13.41 33.34
N GLU A 596 -22.42 -14.45 34.16
CA GLU A 596 -23.47 -15.27 34.77
C GLU A 596 -24.24 -14.48 35.82
N ALA A 597 -23.52 -13.77 36.70
CA ALA A 597 -24.16 -12.93 37.72
C ALA A 597 -24.97 -11.80 37.07
N ALA A 598 -24.46 -11.14 36.04
CA ALA A 598 -25.22 -10.11 35.31
C ALA A 598 -26.50 -10.66 34.69
N ARG A 599 -26.45 -11.88 34.14
CA ARG A 599 -27.62 -12.55 33.58
C ARG A 599 -28.67 -12.90 34.68
N LEU A 600 -28.24 -13.36 35.83
CA LEU A 600 -29.14 -13.64 36.98
C LEU A 600 -29.81 -12.36 37.50
N MET A 601 -29.12 -11.22 37.42
CA MET A 601 -29.65 -9.90 37.77
C MET A 601 -30.53 -9.27 36.66
N GLY A 602 -30.94 -10.04 35.64
CA GLY A 602 -31.89 -9.61 34.60
C GLY A 602 -31.24 -8.85 33.43
N VAL A 603 -29.90 -8.78 33.34
CA VAL A 603 -29.21 -8.16 32.19
C VAL A 603 -29.28 -9.09 30.98
N HIS A 604 -29.87 -8.62 29.90
CA HIS A 604 -29.88 -9.33 28.61
C HIS A 604 -28.48 -9.31 27.93
N THR A 605 -27.58 -10.20 28.37
CA THR A 605 -26.18 -10.23 27.98
C THR A 605 -25.98 -10.18 26.46
N SER A 606 -26.73 -10.98 25.69
CA SER A 606 -26.63 -10.99 24.21
C SER A 606 -27.00 -9.65 23.54
N ARG A 607 -27.98 -8.90 24.12
CA ARG A 607 -28.35 -7.58 23.60
C ARG A 607 -27.26 -6.53 23.92
N VAL A 608 -26.69 -6.59 25.11
CA VAL A 608 -25.62 -5.69 25.53
C VAL A 608 -24.39 -5.90 24.64
N ILE A 609 -24.00 -7.15 24.41
CA ILE A 609 -22.86 -7.49 23.55
C ILE A 609 -23.11 -7.01 22.12
N ALA A 610 -24.25 -7.30 21.50
CA ALA A 610 -24.57 -6.86 20.15
C ALA A 610 -24.54 -5.31 20.01
N LYS A 611 -25.06 -4.58 21.00
CA LYS A 611 -24.98 -3.11 21.03
C LYS A 611 -23.56 -2.61 21.20
N THR A 612 -22.71 -3.31 21.95
CA THR A 612 -21.28 -2.96 22.09
C THR A 612 -20.53 -3.16 20.78
N PHE A 613 -20.80 -4.26 20.06
CA PHE A 613 -20.25 -4.47 18.72
C PHE A 613 -20.72 -3.38 17.73
N ALA A 614 -22.02 -3.03 17.75
CA ALA A 614 -22.55 -1.95 16.93
C ALA A 614 -21.83 -0.63 17.19
N LEU A 615 -21.67 -0.25 18.46
CA LEU A 615 -21.02 1.00 18.85
C LEU A 615 -19.53 0.99 18.50
N GLY A 616 -18.79 -0.10 18.80
CA GLY A 616 -17.38 -0.24 18.44
C GLY A 616 -17.17 -0.15 16.92
N SER A 617 -18.05 -0.80 16.15
CA SER A 617 -18.00 -0.75 14.67
C SER A 617 -18.36 0.62 14.11
N ALA A 618 -19.31 1.35 14.74
CA ALA A 618 -19.61 2.74 14.38
C ALA A 618 -18.38 3.64 14.58
N LEU A 619 -17.66 3.47 15.69
CA LEU A 619 -16.43 4.23 15.96
C LEU A 619 -15.31 3.89 14.97
N ALA A 620 -15.17 2.61 14.60
CA ALA A 620 -14.24 2.21 13.56
C ALA A 620 -14.56 2.93 12.24
N ALA A 621 -15.82 2.97 11.81
CA ALA A 621 -16.21 3.66 10.59
C ALA A 621 -16.03 5.19 10.67
N LEU A 622 -16.32 5.81 11.82
CA LEU A 622 -16.02 7.23 12.03
C LEU A 622 -14.51 7.52 11.86
N GLY A 623 -13.67 6.71 12.53
CA GLY A 623 -12.22 6.82 12.37
C GLY A 623 -11.77 6.58 10.93
N ALA A 624 -12.38 5.62 10.23
CA ALA A 624 -12.05 5.30 8.85
C ALA A 624 -12.39 6.43 7.88
N VAL A 625 -13.56 7.04 8.00
CA VAL A 625 -13.96 8.17 7.16
C VAL A 625 -13.06 9.37 7.42
N LEU A 626 -12.79 9.70 8.68
CA LEU A 626 -11.87 10.80 9.03
C LEU A 626 -10.46 10.54 8.52
N TYR A 627 -9.98 9.30 8.60
CA TYR A 627 -8.70 8.89 8.03
C TYR A 627 -8.67 9.09 6.52
N CYS A 628 -9.69 8.61 5.80
CA CYS A 628 -9.74 8.74 4.35
C CYS A 628 -9.95 10.19 3.87
N LEU A 629 -10.67 11.02 4.63
CA LEU A 629 -10.78 12.46 4.35
C LEU A 629 -9.44 13.21 4.52
N ASP A 630 -8.58 12.71 5.42
CA ASP A 630 -7.25 13.25 5.64
C ASP A 630 -6.24 12.72 4.60
N GLN A 631 -6.34 11.44 4.26
CA GLN A 631 -5.39 10.75 3.36
C GLN A 631 -5.82 10.78 1.89
N SER A 632 -7.04 11.23 1.58
CA SER A 632 -7.61 11.31 0.23
C SER A 632 -7.66 9.98 -0.55
N GLN A 633 -7.56 8.84 0.12
CA GLN A 633 -7.59 7.51 -0.51
C GLN A 633 -8.14 6.42 0.39
N VAL A 634 -8.62 5.32 -0.22
CA VAL A 634 -9.04 4.07 0.44
C VAL A 634 -8.55 2.86 -0.34
N TYR A 635 -8.12 1.81 0.35
CA TYR A 635 -7.64 0.56 -0.25
C TYR A 635 -7.91 -0.65 0.67
N PRO A 636 -8.03 -1.89 0.11
CA PRO A 636 -8.51 -3.05 0.87
C PRO A 636 -7.62 -3.52 2.03
N THR A 637 -6.33 -3.16 2.04
CA THR A 637 -5.39 -3.58 3.09
C THR A 637 -5.14 -2.52 4.15
N MET A 638 -5.77 -1.34 4.05
CA MET A 638 -5.56 -0.20 4.97
C MET A 638 -5.84 -0.54 6.44
N GLY A 639 -6.77 -1.48 6.69
CA GLY A 639 -7.13 -1.91 8.03
C GLY A 639 -5.97 -2.53 8.81
N VAL A 640 -5.07 -3.24 8.15
CA VAL A 640 -3.96 -3.98 8.79
C VAL A 640 -3.00 -3.03 9.50
N THR A 641 -2.50 -2.02 8.82
CA THR A 641 -1.49 -1.09 9.37
C THR A 641 -2.05 -0.28 10.53
N ILE A 642 -3.23 0.34 10.33
CA ILE A 642 -3.87 1.18 11.35
C ILE A 642 -4.39 0.33 12.51
N GLY A 643 -4.96 -0.83 12.19
CA GLY A 643 -5.46 -1.76 13.19
C GLY A 643 -4.36 -2.27 14.13
N THR A 644 -3.16 -2.56 13.59
CA THR A 644 -2.00 -2.98 14.41
C THR A 644 -1.56 -1.88 15.36
N ARG A 645 -1.37 -0.64 14.89
CA ARG A 645 -1.00 0.50 15.73
C ARG A 645 -2.07 0.82 16.78
N ALA A 646 -3.35 0.75 16.42
CA ALA A 646 -4.46 0.96 17.34
C ALA A 646 -4.56 -0.16 18.40
N PHE A 647 -4.29 -1.40 18.03
CA PHE A 647 -4.19 -2.50 18.96
C PHE A 647 -3.04 -2.29 19.97
N VAL A 648 -1.85 -1.93 19.49
CA VAL A 648 -0.71 -1.61 20.36
C VAL A 648 -1.06 -0.46 21.30
N ALA A 649 -1.72 0.59 20.82
CA ALA A 649 -2.17 1.72 21.64
C ALA A 649 -3.15 1.28 22.75
N ALA A 650 -4.11 0.42 22.41
CA ALA A 650 -5.06 -0.11 23.38
C ALA A 650 -4.37 -0.95 24.47
N VAL A 651 -3.40 -1.78 24.08
CA VAL A 651 -2.60 -2.60 25.01
C VAL A 651 -1.72 -1.72 25.89
N LEU A 652 -0.98 -0.79 25.29
CA LEU A 652 -0.12 0.16 25.97
C LEU A 652 -0.87 0.98 27.02
N GLY A 653 -2.03 1.49 26.62
CA GLY A 653 -2.89 2.29 27.48
C GLY A 653 -3.55 1.50 28.63
N GLY A 654 -3.67 0.20 28.47
CA GLY A 654 -4.38 -0.72 29.37
C GLY A 654 -5.72 -1.12 28.78
N ILE A 655 -5.77 -2.35 28.25
CA ILE A 655 -6.94 -2.87 27.55
C ILE A 655 -8.19 -2.83 28.44
N GLY A 656 -9.28 -2.21 27.95
CA GLY A 656 -10.51 -2.01 28.69
C GLY A 656 -10.65 -0.65 29.37
N SER A 657 -9.62 0.19 29.33
CA SER A 657 -9.65 1.58 29.81
C SER A 657 -9.79 2.56 28.65
N ILE A 658 -10.91 3.31 28.58
CA ILE A 658 -11.16 4.32 27.52
C ILE A 658 -10.08 5.40 27.55
N GLY A 659 -9.80 5.98 28.73
CA GLY A 659 -8.73 6.97 28.88
C GLY A 659 -7.34 6.39 28.60
N GLY A 660 -7.13 5.11 28.93
CA GLY A 660 -5.91 4.39 28.61
C GLY A 660 -5.67 4.29 27.10
N ALA A 661 -6.64 3.81 26.34
CA ALA A 661 -6.54 3.68 24.89
C ALA A 661 -6.22 5.02 24.21
N MET A 662 -6.85 6.11 24.67
CA MET A 662 -6.55 7.45 24.18
C MET A 662 -5.13 7.87 24.49
N LEU A 663 -4.68 7.72 25.75
CA LEU A 663 -3.32 8.05 26.15
C LEU A 663 -2.28 7.24 25.36
N GLY A 664 -2.54 5.94 25.20
CA GLY A 664 -1.67 5.05 24.40
C GLY A 664 -1.57 5.49 22.93
N GLY A 665 -2.67 5.87 22.32
CA GLY A 665 -2.69 6.40 20.95
C GLY A 665 -1.92 7.71 20.81
N LEU A 666 -2.16 8.67 21.69
CA LEU A 666 -1.45 9.96 21.70
C LEU A 666 0.05 9.79 21.92
N LEU A 667 0.44 8.93 22.87
CA LEU A 667 1.86 8.63 23.13
C LEU A 667 2.53 8.01 21.91
N LEU A 668 1.91 7.02 21.28
CA LEU A 668 2.49 6.39 20.08
C LEU A 668 2.61 7.37 18.91
N GLY A 669 1.63 8.25 18.71
CA GLY A 669 1.72 9.29 17.70
C GLY A 669 2.85 10.28 17.96
N VAL A 670 2.97 10.79 19.18
CA VAL A 670 4.04 11.74 19.55
C VAL A 670 5.42 11.08 19.47
N LEU A 671 5.58 9.87 20.02
CA LEU A 671 6.85 9.14 19.97
C LEU A 671 7.25 8.85 18.52
N GLY A 672 6.30 8.46 17.67
CA GLY A 672 6.57 8.22 16.26
C GLY A 672 7.11 9.46 15.55
N GLU A 673 6.49 10.63 15.77
CA GLU A 673 6.96 11.90 15.18
C GLU A 673 8.31 12.37 15.73
N LEU A 674 8.57 12.14 17.01
CA LEU A 674 9.88 12.47 17.61
C LEU A 674 11.02 11.63 17.01
N VAL A 675 10.78 10.34 16.72
CA VAL A 675 11.78 9.48 16.06
C VAL A 675 12.09 9.97 14.65
N LYS A 676 11.11 10.50 13.92
CA LYS A 676 11.32 11.08 12.58
C LYS A 676 12.27 12.28 12.56
N LEU A 677 12.48 12.93 13.69
CA LEU A 677 13.47 14.01 13.82
C LEU A 677 14.92 13.49 13.95
N THR A 678 15.10 12.20 14.20
CA THR A 678 16.41 11.56 14.35
C THR A 678 16.85 10.88 13.04
N ASP A 679 18.10 10.47 12.95
CA ASP A 679 18.64 9.67 11.85
C ASP A 679 18.04 8.24 11.82
N PHE A 680 17.32 7.84 12.88
CA PHE A 680 16.57 6.60 12.99
C PHE A 680 15.10 6.73 12.54
N SER A 681 14.79 7.65 11.64
CA SER A 681 13.43 7.84 11.10
C SER A 681 12.82 6.55 10.56
N GLY A 682 13.65 5.62 10.03
CA GLY A 682 13.31 4.26 9.66
C GLY A 682 12.91 3.31 10.81
N GLY A 683 12.97 3.69 12.08
CA GLY A 683 12.74 2.84 13.27
C GLY A 683 11.39 3.03 13.98
N VAL A 684 10.43 3.78 13.44
CA VAL A 684 9.15 4.08 14.14
C VAL A 684 8.38 2.82 14.52
N ASP A 685 8.22 1.85 13.63
CA ASP A 685 7.50 0.61 13.95
C ASP A 685 8.28 -0.26 14.94
N VAL A 686 9.61 -0.30 14.84
CA VAL A 686 10.46 -0.97 15.84
C VAL A 686 10.27 -0.33 17.21
N LEU A 687 10.27 1.01 17.30
CA LEU A 687 10.01 1.73 18.53
C LEU A 687 8.64 1.38 19.12
N VAL A 688 7.59 1.33 18.29
CA VAL A 688 6.23 0.98 18.72
C VAL A 688 6.22 -0.37 19.43
N PHE A 689 6.89 -1.39 18.86
CA PHE A 689 6.97 -2.70 19.51
C PHE A 689 7.90 -2.74 20.70
N VAL A 690 9.03 -2.02 20.69
CA VAL A 690 9.93 -1.91 21.85
C VAL A 690 9.23 -1.25 23.02
N VAL A 691 8.49 -0.18 22.79
CA VAL A 691 7.69 0.51 23.83
C VAL A 691 6.59 -0.42 24.36
N LEU A 692 5.90 -1.17 23.48
CA LEU A 692 4.91 -2.16 23.87
C LEU A 692 5.51 -3.22 24.80
N ILE A 693 6.62 -3.84 24.38
CA ILE A 693 7.31 -4.88 25.16
C ILE A 693 7.79 -4.30 26.50
N GLY A 694 8.42 -3.13 26.49
CA GLY A 694 8.91 -2.46 27.68
C GLY A 694 7.79 -2.18 28.70
N VAL A 695 6.65 -1.65 28.23
CA VAL A 695 5.51 -1.40 29.12
C VAL A 695 4.89 -2.69 29.65
N LEU A 696 4.74 -3.73 28.82
CA LEU A 696 4.21 -5.01 29.29
C LEU A 696 5.12 -5.71 30.30
N LEU A 697 6.44 -5.58 30.17
CA LEU A 697 7.40 -6.12 31.14
C LEU A 697 7.33 -5.41 32.48
N VAL A 698 7.18 -4.08 32.48
CA VAL A 698 7.16 -3.26 33.70
C VAL A 698 5.75 -3.22 34.33
N ARG A 699 4.73 -3.13 33.47
CA ARG A 699 3.32 -2.94 33.88
C ARG A 699 2.37 -3.73 32.99
N PRO A 700 2.20 -5.05 33.20
CA PRO A 700 1.42 -5.93 32.31
C PRO A 700 -0.06 -5.54 32.16
N ALA A 701 -0.58 -4.71 33.08
CA ALA A 701 -1.94 -4.16 32.97
C ALA A 701 -2.02 -2.93 32.04
N GLY A 702 -0.89 -2.43 31.48
CA GLY A 702 -0.80 -1.18 30.75
C GLY A 702 -0.77 0.06 31.64
N LEU A 703 -0.67 1.26 31.04
CA LEU A 703 -0.46 2.53 31.78
C LEU A 703 -1.61 2.87 32.74
N LEU A 704 -2.86 2.71 32.30
CA LEU A 704 -4.09 3.01 33.08
C LEU A 704 -4.98 1.79 33.30
N GLY A 705 -4.44 0.59 33.10
CA GLY A 705 -5.14 -0.66 33.39
C GLY A 705 -5.19 -0.93 34.90
N SER A 706 -6.30 -1.51 35.37
CA SER A 706 -6.43 -1.95 36.77
C SER A 706 -5.95 -3.40 36.91
N ALA A 707 -4.88 -3.63 37.63
CA ALA A 707 -4.47 -4.96 38.07
C ALA A 707 -5.47 -5.43 39.19
N ARG A 708 -6.63 -5.97 38.79
CA ARG A 708 -7.42 -6.77 39.71
C ARG A 708 -6.82 -8.17 39.75
N ALA A 709 -6.16 -8.52 40.86
CA ALA A 709 -5.77 -9.88 41.13
C ALA A 709 -7.03 -10.77 41.02
N GLU A 710 -7.05 -11.72 40.08
CA GLU A 710 -7.97 -12.84 40.16
C GLU A 710 -7.62 -13.56 41.48
N LYS A 711 -8.47 -13.45 42.49
CA LYS A 711 -8.42 -14.38 43.60
C LYS A 711 -8.76 -15.76 43.03
N VAL A 712 -7.74 -16.62 42.99
CA VAL A 712 -7.84 -18.05 42.72
C VAL A 712 -8.77 -18.71 43.72
#